data_e1a6dd76121eecab246787ed6bab4be8
#
_entry.id   e1a6dd76121eecab246787ed6bab4be8
#
_cell.length_a   1.000
_cell.length_b   1.000
_cell.length_c   1.000
_cell.angle_alpha   90.00
_cell.angle_beta   90.00
_cell.angle_gamma   90.00
#
_symmetry.space_group_name_H-M   'P 1'
#
loop_
_entity.id
_entity.type
_entity.pdbx_description
1 polymer ?
#
loop_
_entity_poly.entity_id
_entity_poly.type
_entity_poly.pdbx_seq_one_letter_code
_entity_poly.pdbx_strand_id
1 'polypeptide(L)'
;MPLNAELFTKINGQMDPVAFKQKIGALDPEGININPLNNKPFSEQYRFTAETGDSAKISEMTQSEMINKLRKKGRLGSKSGWRYGKVFTQHDIIFNKILNNQVIIVDAGTGTGKTVALPKLLAHYFGYKKKFYVTIPTVKVARGAAEYSADCMDVVLGEEIGYNAGGVNLTDRNLTKIVYCTNKVVQNKLQNPDDPLFEECSALIIDEVHQRRIDQDITLLLACKLIKKRPDFKLIVMSATINPKPFMDFFANQNLLHTLYKRSIGSNFKVEDIFATKQIKPNEAYGGELVNKLDELLKTTTKCHIIAFIPTNSSAFKVKDEIEKRIAANPGQYPEKPWVVIFTGGTKEADSEFIQSEDPVSSKYPDKSRKLIIATNVAEFGLTIPTDKAGYDLRYVVDSGYSFNNYFDADIYGYIMETTLVAKANIEQRCGRTGRKGDGFCIRMYSEQDFNNLNKYPSPDMEREDYTDNFIGFLDTPSIGGFLPALKFTYELITPPTRSNVKNAVKNLESHNLIIKRDGNYLVSPMCKIMNRLSKYGYKNAKMIIASYYWGCPNQCIYLTAIITVCKRGFEEMFLIPDKRFARNQYLKFINKIKKYMHQSGEHLTMFNIYNQTRQKDFFQVDNNDPLYINKLSKYRKQLCEAMNLVYSKIEMIDAEIRELERAFIEVLPQIAK
;
A
#
# COMPACT_ATOMS: atom_id res chain seq x y z
N MET A 1 -9.99 29.09 -15.69
CA MET A 1 -10.10 29.23 -17.17
C MET A 1 -9.78 27.90 -17.78
N PRO A 2 -10.57 27.35 -18.71
CA PRO A 2 -10.17 26.17 -19.43
C PRO A 2 -8.90 26.49 -20.22
N LEU A 3 -7.89 25.62 -20.10
CA LEU A 3 -6.73 25.66 -20.96
C LEU A 3 -7.21 25.42 -22.40
N ASN A 4 -7.13 26.40 -23.26
CA ASN A 4 -7.56 26.24 -24.64
C ASN A 4 -6.51 25.45 -25.47
N ALA A 5 -6.90 25.00 -26.65
CA ALA A 5 -6.03 24.21 -27.52
C ALA A 5 -4.70 24.92 -27.87
N GLU A 6 -4.67 26.25 -27.88
CA GLU A 6 -3.44 27.04 -28.09
C GLU A 6 -2.43 26.91 -26.95
N LEU A 7 -2.90 26.79 -25.71
CA LEU A 7 -2.02 26.57 -24.55
C LEU A 7 -1.45 25.14 -24.57
N PHE A 8 -2.22 24.18 -25.05
CA PHE A 8 -1.77 22.80 -25.28
C PHE A 8 -0.63 22.74 -26.30
N THR A 9 -0.78 23.45 -27.42
CA THR A 9 0.24 23.56 -28.47
C THR A 9 1.49 24.29 -27.97
N LYS A 10 1.33 25.34 -27.16
CA LYS A 10 2.46 26.08 -26.54
C LYS A 10 3.20 25.25 -25.48
N ILE A 11 2.49 24.46 -24.69
CA ILE A 11 3.10 23.64 -23.63
C ILE A 11 3.86 22.43 -24.20
N ASN A 12 3.37 21.84 -25.29
CA ASN A 12 3.95 20.65 -25.91
C ASN A 12 4.89 20.95 -27.09
N GLY A 13 5.11 22.24 -27.38
CA GLY A 13 6.13 22.68 -28.34
C GLY A 13 6.08 21.99 -29.69
N GLN A 14 4.89 21.94 -30.35
CA GLN A 14 4.70 21.49 -31.74
C GLN A 14 3.82 20.26 -32.00
N MET A 15 3.10 19.68 -31.05
CA MET A 15 2.18 18.59 -31.42
C MET A 15 0.72 19.02 -31.34
N ASP A 16 0.12 19.19 -32.55
CA ASP A 16 -1.32 19.17 -32.78
C ASP A 16 -1.90 17.85 -32.20
N PRO A 17 -3.02 17.88 -31.48
CA PRO A 17 -3.71 16.67 -30.99
C PRO A 17 -4.02 15.67 -32.14
N VAL A 18 -4.28 16.13 -33.33
CA VAL A 18 -4.53 15.30 -34.52
C VAL A 18 -3.23 14.65 -35.00
N ALA A 19 -2.13 15.39 -35.03
CA ALA A 19 -0.82 14.88 -35.39
C ALA A 19 -0.30 13.88 -34.32
N PHE A 20 -0.62 14.10 -33.05
CA PHE A 20 -0.32 13.17 -31.98
C PHE A 20 -1.12 11.86 -32.10
N LYS A 21 -2.41 11.95 -32.46
CA LYS A 21 -3.25 10.78 -32.72
C LYS A 21 -2.74 9.98 -33.93
N GLN A 22 -2.36 10.64 -35.00
CA GLN A 22 -1.74 10.00 -36.15
C GLN A 22 -0.38 9.37 -35.79
N LYS A 23 0.43 10.03 -34.97
CA LYS A 23 1.74 9.56 -34.55
C LYS A 23 1.67 8.37 -33.61
N ILE A 24 0.72 8.31 -32.69
CA ILE A 24 0.50 7.11 -31.85
C ILE A 24 -0.18 6.00 -32.65
N GLY A 25 -1.09 6.34 -33.55
CA GLY A 25 -1.74 5.37 -34.42
C GLY A 25 -0.83 4.78 -35.49
N ALA A 26 0.18 5.51 -35.92
CA ALA A 26 1.20 5.07 -36.90
C ALA A 26 2.36 4.27 -36.27
N LEU A 27 2.31 4.05 -34.94
CA LEU A 27 3.22 3.15 -34.20
C LEU A 27 4.71 3.44 -34.31
N ASP A 28 5.18 4.40 -35.02
CA ASP A 28 6.42 5.08 -34.81
C ASP A 28 6.65 6.24 -35.75
N PRO A 29 6.56 7.40 -35.27
CA PRO A 29 7.11 8.49 -36.01
C PRO A 29 8.62 8.52 -35.86
N GLU A 30 9.26 8.94 -36.90
CA GLU A 30 10.65 9.31 -36.96
C GLU A 30 11.09 10.02 -35.67
N GLY A 31 12.07 9.46 -34.94
CA GLY A 31 12.64 10.05 -33.77
C GLY A 31 12.09 9.57 -32.40
N ILE A 32 11.11 8.66 -32.32
CA ILE A 32 10.67 8.07 -31.06
C ILE A 32 11.67 7.08 -30.46
N ASN A 33 12.72 6.75 -31.13
CA ASN A 33 13.82 5.98 -30.53
C ASN A 33 14.63 6.77 -29.52
N ILE A 34 14.31 8.06 -29.32
CA ILE A 34 14.82 8.90 -28.25
C ILE A 34 13.83 8.96 -27.11
N ASN A 35 14.26 8.60 -25.92
CA ASN A 35 13.45 8.66 -24.72
C ASN A 35 13.23 10.13 -24.31
N PRO A 36 11.97 10.62 -24.30
CA PRO A 36 11.70 12.02 -24.01
C PRO A 36 11.92 12.43 -22.55
N LEU A 37 12.11 11.47 -21.66
CA LEU A 37 12.39 11.75 -20.25
C LEU A 37 13.84 12.13 -20.01
N ASN A 38 14.79 11.50 -20.74
CA ASN A 38 16.22 11.69 -20.50
C ASN A 38 17.02 12.05 -21.77
N ASN A 39 16.36 12.15 -22.93
CA ASN A 39 16.97 12.43 -24.23
C ASN A 39 18.03 11.40 -24.68
N LYS A 40 18.00 10.19 -24.13
CA LYS A 40 18.88 9.10 -24.53
C LYS A 40 18.17 8.17 -25.52
N PRO A 41 18.89 7.47 -26.41
CA PRO A 41 18.28 6.43 -27.24
C PRO A 41 17.62 5.36 -26.38
N PHE A 42 16.41 4.92 -26.76
CA PHE A 42 15.81 3.75 -26.11
C PHE A 42 16.68 2.52 -26.33
N SER A 43 16.78 1.66 -25.32
CA SER A 43 17.40 0.34 -25.47
C SER A 43 16.56 -0.52 -26.45
N GLU A 44 17.21 -1.49 -27.11
CA GLU A 44 16.62 -2.27 -28.21
C GLU A 44 15.26 -2.90 -27.85
N GLN A 45 15.12 -3.41 -26.63
CA GLN A 45 13.87 -4.01 -26.13
C GLN A 45 12.67 -3.05 -26.03
N TYR A 46 12.90 -1.74 -26.11
CA TYR A 46 11.87 -0.68 -26.09
C TYR A 46 11.68 0.00 -27.43
N ARG A 47 12.56 -0.26 -28.41
CA ARG A 47 12.48 0.34 -29.72
C ARG A 47 11.27 -0.19 -30.49
N PHE A 48 10.78 0.64 -31.36
CA PHE A 48 9.77 0.31 -32.34
C PHE A 48 10.41 0.16 -33.72
N THR A 49 10.07 -0.91 -34.41
CA THR A 49 10.29 -1.01 -35.85
C THR A 49 8.97 -0.70 -36.56
N ALA A 50 8.94 0.42 -37.26
CA ALA A 50 7.76 0.88 -37.98
C ALA A 50 7.48 -0.02 -39.17
N GLU A 51 6.31 -0.63 -39.23
CA GLU A 51 5.62 -0.98 -40.47
C GLU A 51 4.13 -0.77 -40.26
N THR A 52 3.63 0.05 -41.11
CA THR A 52 2.28 0.57 -41.17
C THR A 52 1.26 -0.46 -41.65
N GLY A 53 0.04 -0.39 -41.16
CA GLY A 53 -1.11 -0.99 -41.80
C GLY A 53 -2.18 -1.60 -40.94
N ASP A 54 -1.91 -1.88 -39.64
CA ASP A 54 -2.85 -2.63 -38.81
C ASP A 54 -3.53 -1.82 -37.68
N SER A 55 -3.41 -0.49 -37.67
CA SER A 55 -3.90 0.34 -36.56
C SER A 55 -5.43 0.27 -36.35
N ALA A 56 -6.20 0.07 -37.38
CA ALA A 56 -7.66 -0.04 -37.30
C ALA A 56 -8.12 -1.38 -36.69
N LYS A 57 -7.41 -2.47 -36.99
CA LYS A 57 -7.72 -3.81 -36.45
C LYS A 57 -7.22 -4.04 -35.04
N ILE A 58 -6.31 -3.21 -34.57
CA ILE A 58 -5.71 -3.30 -33.22
C ILE A 58 -6.75 -2.93 -32.14
N SER A 59 -7.70 -2.05 -32.45
CA SER A 59 -8.75 -1.64 -31.50
C SER A 59 -9.73 -2.76 -31.12
N GLU A 60 -9.84 -3.79 -31.94
CA GLU A 60 -10.77 -4.90 -31.76
C GLU A 60 -10.15 -6.12 -31.07
N MET A 61 -8.82 -6.19 -30.98
CA MET A 61 -8.10 -7.30 -30.35
C MET A 61 -7.97 -7.14 -28.84
N THR A 62 -7.96 -8.26 -28.14
CA THR A 62 -7.52 -8.25 -26.74
C THR A 62 -6.06 -7.82 -26.65
N GLN A 63 -5.70 -7.18 -25.52
CA GLN A 63 -4.32 -6.73 -25.30
C GLN A 63 -3.28 -7.87 -25.45
N SER A 64 -3.62 -9.08 -24.99
CA SER A 64 -2.73 -10.24 -25.06
C SER A 64 -2.57 -10.74 -26.50
N GLU A 65 -3.64 -10.81 -27.29
CA GLU A 65 -3.60 -11.21 -28.69
C GLU A 65 -2.77 -10.24 -29.52
N MET A 66 -2.96 -8.95 -29.28
CA MET A 66 -2.20 -7.91 -29.95
C MET A 66 -0.71 -7.95 -29.62
N ILE A 67 -0.36 -8.04 -28.33
CA ILE A 67 1.04 -8.17 -27.88
C ILE A 67 1.68 -9.41 -28.49
N ASN A 68 1.00 -10.55 -28.48
CA ASN A 68 1.50 -11.79 -29.05
C ASN A 68 1.67 -11.70 -30.57
N LYS A 69 0.73 -11.08 -31.27
CA LYS A 69 0.82 -10.87 -32.72
C LYS A 69 1.99 -9.97 -33.10
N LEU A 70 2.20 -8.89 -32.34
CA LEU A 70 3.28 -7.94 -32.58
C LEU A 70 4.65 -8.52 -32.24
N ARG A 71 4.76 -9.31 -31.15
CA ARG A 71 5.99 -10.05 -30.80
C ARG A 71 6.35 -11.10 -31.86
N LYS A 72 5.38 -11.89 -32.31
CA LYS A 72 5.59 -12.89 -33.38
C LYS A 72 6.07 -12.27 -34.69
N LYS A 73 5.69 -11.03 -34.97
CA LYS A 73 6.12 -10.30 -36.17
C LYS A 73 7.44 -9.53 -35.99
N GLY A 74 8.11 -9.65 -34.80
CA GLY A 74 9.35 -8.92 -34.50
C GLY A 74 9.19 -7.39 -34.40
N ARG A 75 7.95 -6.91 -34.36
CA ARG A 75 7.62 -5.47 -34.40
C ARG A 75 7.52 -4.83 -33.02
N LEU A 76 7.55 -5.61 -31.95
CA LEU A 76 7.41 -5.13 -30.57
C LEU A 76 8.60 -5.60 -29.77
N GLY A 77 9.37 -4.69 -29.23
CA GLY A 77 10.34 -4.97 -28.19
C GLY A 77 9.64 -5.58 -26.97
N SER A 78 10.31 -6.48 -26.26
CA SER A 78 9.72 -7.31 -25.20
C SER A 78 9.00 -6.51 -24.11
N LYS A 79 9.39 -5.26 -23.87
CA LYS A 79 8.90 -4.38 -22.81
C LYS A 79 8.00 -3.22 -23.28
N SER A 80 7.71 -3.11 -24.56
CA SER A 80 6.88 -2.01 -25.12
C SER A 80 5.37 -2.24 -25.02
N GLY A 81 4.92 -3.38 -24.50
CA GLY A 81 3.52 -3.80 -24.50
C GLY A 81 2.53 -2.89 -23.76
N TRP A 82 3.00 -2.07 -22.84
CA TRP A 82 2.16 -1.11 -22.11
C TRP A 82 1.48 -0.07 -23.00
N ARG A 83 2.06 0.28 -24.15
CA ARG A 83 1.51 1.25 -25.14
C ARG A 83 0.17 0.79 -25.70
N TYR A 84 -0.11 -0.50 -25.62
CA TYR A 84 -1.37 -1.10 -26.05
C TYR A 84 -2.32 -1.37 -24.90
N GLY A 85 -1.96 -0.91 -23.69
CA GLY A 85 -2.85 -0.94 -22.54
C GLY A 85 -4.14 -0.18 -22.80
N LYS A 86 -5.26 -0.73 -22.33
CA LYS A 86 -6.60 -0.20 -22.61
C LYS A 86 -6.78 1.27 -22.20
N VAL A 87 -6.11 1.73 -21.16
CA VAL A 87 -6.09 3.15 -20.78
C VAL A 87 -5.31 3.97 -21.78
N PHE A 88 -4.18 3.49 -22.26
CA PHE A 88 -3.36 4.22 -23.21
C PHE A 88 -4.04 4.38 -24.58
N THR A 89 -4.78 3.38 -25.05
CA THR A 89 -5.51 3.47 -26.34
C THR A 89 -6.65 4.49 -26.35
N GLN A 90 -7.03 5.02 -25.19
CA GLN A 90 -8.03 6.10 -25.05
C GLN A 90 -7.44 7.43 -24.62
N HIS A 91 -6.18 7.65 -24.91
CA HIS A 91 -5.44 8.85 -24.51
C HIS A 91 -6.10 10.16 -24.94
N ASP A 92 -6.69 10.21 -26.13
CA ASP A 92 -7.42 11.38 -26.65
C ASP A 92 -8.59 11.79 -25.74
N ILE A 93 -9.40 10.82 -25.29
CA ILE A 93 -10.50 11.07 -24.37
C ILE A 93 -9.97 11.57 -23.01
N ILE A 94 -8.89 10.94 -22.52
CA ILE A 94 -8.29 11.32 -21.25
C ILE A 94 -7.69 12.73 -21.35
N PHE A 95 -6.98 13.04 -22.43
CA PHE A 95 -6.40 14.37 -22.64
C PHE A 95 -7.46 15.47 -22.72
N ASN A 96 -8.55 15.25 -23.45
CA ASN A 96 -9.66 16.20 -23.49
C ASN A 96 -10.26 16.44 -22.10
N LYS A 97 -10.35 15.39 -21.27
CA LYS A 97 -10.81 15.55 -19.90
C LYS A 97 -9.82 16.33 -19.02
N ILE A 98 -8.51 16.09 -19.16
CA ILE A 98 -7.47 16.83 -18.44
C ILE A 98 -7.44 18.29 -18.85
N LEU A 99 -7.62 18.60 -20.13
CA LEU A 99 -7.68 19.97 -20.65
C LEU A 99 -8.81 20.77 -20.00
N ASN A 100 -10.01 20.22 -19.99
CA ASN A 100 -11.23 20.93 -19.64
C ASN A 100 -11.59 20.89 -18.16
N ASN A 101 -10.87 20.11 -17.34
CA ASN A 101 -11.19 19.94 -15.93
C ASN A 101 -9.96 20.04 -15.05
N GLN A 102 -10.18 20.43 -13.80
CA GLN A 102 -9.16 20.46 -12.75
C GLN A 102 -9.01 19.08 -12.09
N VAL A 103 -10.13 18.35 -11.98
CA VAL A 103 -10.17 17.04 -11.34
C VAL A 103 -10.76 16.00 -12.29
N ILE A 104 -10.07 14.86 -12.40
CA ILE A 104 -10.53 13.72 -13.18
C ILE A 104 -10.67 12.50 -12.27
N ILE A 105 -11.87 11.94 -12.23
CA ILE A 105 -12.14 10.67 -11.54
C ILE A 105 -12.01 9.57 -12.60
N VAL A 106 -11.12 8.61 -12.37
CA VAL A 106 -10.86 7.48 -13.28
C VAL A 106 -11.40 6.20 -12.63
N ASP A 107 -12.55 5.74 -13.13
CA ASP A 107 -13.15 4.46 -12.79
C ASP A 107 -12.79 3.44 -13.89
N ALA A 108 -11.73 2.69 -13.66
CA ALA A 108 -11.24 1.69 -14.61
C ALA A 108 -10.77 0.44 -13.87
N GLY A 109 -11.26 -0.72 -14.29
CA GLY A 109 -11.04 -2.01 -13.65
C GLY A 109 -9.57 -2.36 -13.40
N THR A 110 -9.32 -3.39 -12.62
CA THR A 110 -7.97 -3.92 -12.38
C THR A 110 -7.33 -4.42 -13.69
N GLY A 111 -6.00 -4.33 -13.80
CA GLY A 111 -5.28 -4.82 -14.99
C GLY A 111 -5.41 -3.94 -16.24
N THR A 112 -6.06 -2.77 -16.16
CA THR A 112 -6.17 -1.83 -17.30
C THR A 112 -4.90 -1.01 -17.55
N GLY A 113 -3.90 -1.14 -16.68
CA GLY A 113 -2.64 -0.40 -16.75
C GLY A 113 -2.69 1.02 -16.20
N LYS A 114 -3.77 1.41 -15.49
CA LYS A 114 -3.94 2.79 -14.99
C LYS A 114 -2.77 3.30 -14.14
N THR A 115 -2.25 2.49 -13.23
CA THR A 115 -1.15 2.89 -12.32
C THR A 115 0.16 3.22 -13.05
N VAL A 116 0.38 2.70 -14.25
CA VAL A 116 1.59 2.95 -15.05
C VAL A 116 1.30 3.78 -16.31
N ALA A 117 0.22 3.47 -17.05
CA ALA A 117 -0.09 4.15 -18.29
C ALA A 117 -0.58 5.60 -18.07
N LEU A 118 -1.36 5.85 -17.01
CA LEU A 118 -1.89 7.19 -16.75
C LEU A 118 -0.78 8.19 -16.35
N PRO A 119 0.20 7.86 -15.47
CA PRO A 119 1.36 8.73 -15.24
C PRO A 119 2.15 9.04 -16.52
N LYS A 120 2.30 8.07 -17.44
CA LYS A 120 2.94 8.31 -18.74
C LYS A 120 2.15 9.27 -19.62
N LEU A 121 0.83 9.09 -19.70
CA LEU A 121 -0.04 10.01 -20.42
C LEU A 121 0.04 11.42 -19.84
N LEU A 122 0.10 11.54 -18.52
CA LEU A 122 0.22 12.83 -17.86
C LEU A 122 1.60 13.47 -18.10
N ALA A 123 2.68 12.67 -18.05
CA ALA A 123 4.02 13.14 -18.41
C ALA A 123 4.04 13.66 -19.85
N HIS A 124 3.42 12.94 -20.77
CA HIS A 124 3.28 13.34 -22.15
C HIS A 124 2.45 14.63 -22.30
N TYR A 125 1.31 14.72 -21.59
CA TYR A 125 0.47 15.92 -21.55
C TYR A 125 1.27 17.17 -21.15
N PHE A 126 2.20 17.04 -20.19
CA PHE A 126 3.07 18.12 -19.75
C PHE A 126 4.38 18.27 -20.57
N GLY A 127 4.50 17.59 -21.71
CA GLY A 127 5.70 17.60 -22.54
C GLY A 127 6.95 17.12 -21.82
N TYR A 128 6.81 16.23 -20.85
CA TYR A 128 7.87 15.65 -20.00
C TYR A 128 8.68 16.66 -19.19
N LYS A 129 8.20 17.88 -19.04
CA LYS A 129 8.90 18.99 -18.37
C LYS A 129 8.46 19.22 -16.94
N LYS A 130 7.27 18.76 -16.58
CA LYS A 130 6.65 19.04 -15.28
C LYS A 130 6.78 17.85 -14.33
N LYS A 131 6.95 18.17 -13.05
CA LYS A 131 6.98 17.18 -11.96
C LYS A 131 5.58 16.91 -11.44
N PHE A 132 5.30 15.65 -11.08
CA PHE A 132 4.05 15.28 -10.41
C PHE A 132 4.23 14.04 -9.54
N TYR A 133 3.29 13.85 -8.63
CA TYR A 133 3.29 12.76 -7.66
C TYR A 133 2.20 11.74 -7.96
N VAL A 134 2.52 10.47 -7.69
CA VAL A 134 1.59 9.34 -7.76
C VAL A 134 1.53 8.70 -6.39
N THR A 135 0.41 8.84 -5.68
CA THR A 135 0.29 8.23 -4.36
C THR A 135 -0.33 6.84 -4.46
N ILE A 136 0.23 5.93 -3.69
CA ILE A 136 -0.19 4.53 -3.60
C ILE A 136 -0.34 4.16 -2.11
N PRO A 137 -1.33 3.35 -1.72
CA PRO A 137 -1.68 3.16 -0.31
C PRO A 137 -0.59 2.54 0.57
N THR A 138 0.30 1.71 0.02
CA THR A 138 1.30 0.99 0.82
C THR A 138 2.71 1.16 0.27
N VAL A 139 3.70 1.17 1.17
CA VAL A 139 5.14 1.33 0.87
C VAL A 139 5.61 0.29 -0.14
N LYS A 140 5.27 -1.00 0.08
CA LYS A 140 5.70 -2.10 -0.79
C LYS A 140 5.14 -1.98 -2.22
N VAL A 141 3.85 -1.64 -2.34
CA VAL A 141 3.19 -1.48 -3.66
C VAL A 141 3.70 -0.23 -4.38
N ALA A 142 3.97 0.85 -3.64
CA ALA A 142 4.53 2.08 -4.21
C ALA A 142 5.93 1.83 -4.80
N ARG A 143 6.78 1.08 -4.09
CA ARG A 143 8.10 0.69 -4.57
C ARG A 143 8.01 -0.16 -5.85
N GLY A 144 7.22 -1.23 -5.83
CA GLY A 144 7.06 -2.10 -7.00
C GLY A 144 6.47 -1.36 -8.21
N ALA A 145 5.54 -0.41 -7.99
CA ALA A 145 4.99 0.43 -9.05
C ALA A 145 6.04 1.39 -9.65
N ALA A 146 6.90 1.98 -8.80
CA ALA A 146 7.99 2.84 -9.24
C ALA A 146 9.03 2.05 -10.06
N GLU A 147 9.48 0.89 -9.57
CA GLU A 147 10.42 0.00 -10.25
C GLU A 147 9.87 -0.45 -11.61
N TYR A 148 8.63 -0.95 -11.62
CA TYR A 148 7.97 -1.38 -12.87
C TYR A 148 7.75 -0.21 -13.84
N SER A 149 7.41 0.97 -13.34
CA SER A 149 7.23 2.16 -14.18
C SER A 149 8.55 2.63 -14.79
N ALA A 150 9.65 2.61 -14.03
CA ALA A 150 10.98 2.95 -14.49
C ALA A 150 11.44 1.95 -15.58
N ASP A 151 11.25 0.66 -15.31
CA ASP A 151 11.54 -0.38 -16.28
C ASP A 151 10.71 -0.22 -17.56
N CYS A 152 9.40 -0.01 -17.45
CA CYS A 152 8.54 0.24 -18.61
C CYS A 152 8.88 1.51 -19.40
N MET A 153 9.53 2.50 -18.82
CA MET A 153 9.90 3.77 -19.45
C MET A 153 11.35 3.81 -19.91
N ASP A 154 12.12 2.74 -19.68
CA ASP A 154 13.55 2.66 -19.98
C ASP A 154 14.35 3.81 -19.33
N VAL A 155 14.11 3.98 -18.03
CA VAL A 155 14.78 4.99 -17.19
C VAL A 155 15.24 4.38 -15.87
N VAL A 156 16.10 5.11 -15.17
CA VAL A 156 16.67 4.66 -13.89
C VAL A 156 15.78 5.12 -12.74
N LEU A 157 15.46 4.21 -11.82
CA LEU A 157 14.78 4.57 -10.58
C LEU A 157 15.69 5.43 -9.71
N GLY A 158 15.20 6.59 -9.29
CA GLY A 158 15.95 7.60 -8.56
C GLY A 158 16.40 8.77 -9.42
N GLU A 159 16.42 8.60 -10.75
CA GLU A 159 16.66 9.67 -11.73
C GLU A 159 15.31 10.23 -12.23
N GLU A 160 14.84 9.87 -13.42
CA GLU A 160 13.62 10.44 -14.02
C GLU A 160 12.34 10.01 -13.33
N ILE A 161 12.33 8.77 -12.79
CA ILE A 161 11.27 8.26 -11.94
C ILE A 161 11.81 8.07 -10.54
N GLY A 162 11.17 8.71 -9.57
CA GLY A 162 11.54 8.66 -8.16
C GLY A 162 10.60 7.81 -7.32
N TYR A 163 11.08 7.48 -6.14
CA TYR A 163 10.34 6.79 -5.09
C TYR A 163 10.57 7.48 -3.74
N ASN A 164 9.48 7.74 -3.01
CA ASN A 164 9.57 8.32 -1.66
C ASN A 164 8.50 7.69 -0.75
N ALA A 165 8.89 6.72 0.05
CA ALA A 165 8.02 6.14 1.07
C ALA A 165 8.82 5.32 2.08
N GLY A 166 8.26 5.11 3.28
CA GLY A 166 8.86 4.26 4.31
C GLY A 166 10.22 4.72 4.81
N GLY A 167 10.48 6.03 4.80
CA GLY A 167 11.79 6.60 5.20
C GLY A 167 12.85 6.57 4.10
N VAL A 168 12.55 5.97 2.94
CA VAL A 168 13.46 5.94 1.79
C VAL A 168 13.04 7.00 0.79
N ASN A 169 13.98 7.85 0.39
CA ASN A 169 13.80 8.85 -0.66
C ASN A 169 14.83 8.63 -1.78
N LEU A 170 14.36 8.11 -2.90
CA LEU A 170 15.14 7.92 -4.12
C LEU A 170 14.59 8.88 -5.18
N THR A 171 14.96 10.16 -5.06
CA THR A 171 14.58 11.20 -6.03
C THR A 171 15.76 12.13 -6.27
N ASP A 172 15.98 12.49 -7.51
CA ASP A 172 16.86 13.61 -7.88
C ASP A 172 16.02 14.89 -8.01
N ARG A 173 16.52 16.01 -7.47
CA ARG A 173 15.78 17.28 -7.47
C ARG A 173 15.49 17.78 -8.89
N ASN A 174 16.44 17.65 -9.79
CA ASN A 174 16.40 18.23 -11.14
C ASN A 174 15.86 17.24 -12.18
N LEU A 175 16.21 15.96 -12.05
CA LEU A 175 15.89 14.93 -13.04
C LEU A 175 14.52 14.31 -12.81
N THR A 176 14.11 14.08 -11.55
CA THR A 176 12.89 13.34 -11.26
C THR A 176 11.64 14.12 -11.66
N LYS A 177 10.86 13.52 -12.56
CA LYS A 177 9.58 14.07 -13.06
C LYS A 177 8.36 13.36 -12.47
N ILE A 178 8.45 12.07 -12.24
CA ILE A 178 7.36 11.25 -11.70
C ILE A 178 7.82 10.68 -10.36
N VAL A 179 7.11 11.00 -9.26
CA VAL A 179 7.44 10.51 -7.93
C VAL A 179 6.35 9.58 -7.43
N TYR A 180 6.66 8.31 -7.27
CA TYR A 180 5.79 7.35 -6.60
C TYR A 180 6.00 7.42 -5.09
N CYS A 181 4.93 7.55 -4.32
CA CYS A 181 5.01 7.72 -2.87
C CYS A 181 3.75 7.22 -2.17
N THR A 182 3.73 7.26 -0.84
CA THR A 182 2.50 7.04 -0.06
C THR A 182 1.73 8.35 0.15
N ASN A 183 0.42 8.26 0.42
CA ASN A 183 -0.43 9.43 0.67
C ASN A 183 0.12 10.32 1.79
N LYS A 184 0.64 9.70 2.86
CA LYS A 184 1.21 10.45 4.00
C LYS A 184 2.36 11.37 3.61
N VAL A 185 3.19 10.97 2.64
CA VAL A 185 4.28 11.81 2.12
C VAL A 185 3.73 13.08 1.48
N VAL A 186 2.73 12.96 0.61
CA VAL A 186 2.11 14.12 -0.04
C VAL A 186 1.30 14.95 0.96
N GLN A 187 0.58 14.32 1.88
CA GLN A 187 -0.13 15.01 2.97
C GLN A 187 0.82 15.92 3.74
N ASN A 188 1.97 15.42 4.20
CA ASN A 188 2.94 16.19 4.95
C ASN A 188 3.50 17.38 4.13
N LYS A 189 3.75 17.16 2.83
CA LYS A 189 4.17 18.23 1.91
C LYS A 189 3.10 19.30 1.72
N LEU A 190 1.84 18.90 1.52
CA LEU A 190 0.72 19.83 1.33
C LEU A 190 0.36 20.60 2.62
N GLN A 191 0.72 20.09 3.78
CA GLN A 191 0.54 20.78 5.06
C GLN A 191 1.65 21.83 5.32
N ASN A 192 2.80 21.70 4.68
CA ASN A 192 3.90 22.67 4.78
C ASN A 192 3.85 23.68 3.62
N PRO A 193 3.50 24.97 3.87
CA PRO A 193 3.38 25.97 2.82
C PRO A 193 4.71 26.31 2.13
N ASP A 194 5.84 26.03 2.78
CA ASP A 194 7.18 26.29 2.26
C ASP A 194 7.74 25.09 1.46
N ASP A 195 6.96 24.01 1.31
CA ASP A 195 7.41 22.84 0.53
C ASP A 195 7.42 23.16 -0.97
N PRO A 196 8.48 22.83 -1.70
CA PRO A 196 8.61 23.05 -3.13
C PRO A 196 7.49 22.41 -3.97
N LEU A 197 6.73 21.46 -3.41
CA LEU A 197 5.59 20.86 -4.10
C LEU A 197 4.57 21.91 -4.55
N PHE A 198 4.38 22.99 -3.78
CA PHE A 198 3.45 24.05 -4.14
C PHE A 198 3.80 24.75 -5.46
N GLU A 199 5.09 24.87 -5.78
CA GLU A 199 5.58 25.55 -6.97
C GLU A 199 5.98 24.59 -8.09
N GLU A 200 6.71 23.53 -7.76
CA GLU A 200 7.31 22.62 -8.74
C GLU A 200 6.33 21.55 -9.27
N CYS A 201 5.34 21.18 -8.48
CA CYS A 201 4.41 20.12 -8.84
C CYS A 201 3.25 20.66 -9.67
N SER A 202 2.93 19.97 -10.77
CA SER A 202 1.83 20.36 -11.68
C SER A 202 0.63 19.44 -11.59
N ALA A 203 0.77 18.26 -10.99
CA ALA A 203 -0.34 17.34 -10.80
C ALA A 203 -0.10 16.37 -9.64
N LEU A 204 -1.21 15.81 -9.16
CA LEU A 204 -1.25 14.72 -8.20
C LEU A 204 -2.17 13.63 -8.73
N ILE A 205 -1.68 12.39 -8.72
CA ILE A 205 -2.48 11.20 -8.96
C ILE A 205 -2.64 10.47 -7.62
N ILE A 206 -3.90 10.23 -7.22
CA ILE A 206 -4.21 9.42 -6.02
C ILE A 206 -4.79 8.10 -6.49
N ASP A 207 -4.04 7.01 -6.31
CA ASP A 207 -4.48 5.67 -6.71
C ASP A 207 -5.21 4.95 -5.58
N GLU A 208 -6.07 4.00 -5.97
CA GLU A 208 -6.86 3.14 -5.08
C GLU A 208 -7.71 3.94 -4.05
N VAL A 209 -8.31 5.07 -4.48
CA VAL A 209 -9.09 5.96 -3.57
C VAL A 209 -10.32 5.30 -2.95
N HIS A 210 -10.76 4.15 -3.47
CA HIS A 210 -11.85 3.36 -2.88
C HIS A 210 -11.49 2.76 -1.51
N GLN A 211 -10.22 2.71 -1.14
CA GLN A 211 -9.81 2.26 0.18
C GLN A 211 -10.22 3.23 1.29
N ARG A 212 -10.50 4.50 0.94
CA ARG A 212 -10.99 5.53 1.84
C ARG A 212 -10.18 5.65 3.14
N ARG A 213 -8.85 5.58 3.00
CA ARG A 213 -7.92 5.76 4.12
C ARG A 213 -7.94 7.22 4.60
N ILE A 214 -7.68 7.42 5.88
CA ILE A 214 -7.64 8.77 6.46
C ILE A 214 -6.65 9.67 5.72
N ASP A 215 -5.45 9.18 5.45
CA ASP A 215 -4.42 9.94 4.73
C ASP A 215 -4.82 10.27 3.28
N GLN A 216 -5.64 9.44 2.63
CA GLN A 216 -6.20 9.73 1.31
C GLN A 216 -7.26 10.86 1.38
N ASP A 217 -8.23 10.74 2.29
CA ASP A 217 -9.31 11.72 2.42
C ASP A 217 -8.77 13.11 2.80
N ILE A 218 -7.76 13.16 3.68
CA ILE A 218 -7.05 14.41 4.02
C ILE A 218 -6.31 14.97 2.80
N THR A 219 -5.57 14.10 2.07
CA THR A 219 -4.82 14.53 0.87
C THR A 219 -5.75 15.06 -0.21
N LEU A 220 -6.93 14.46 -0.40
CA LEU A 220 -7.94 14.95 -1.33
C LEU A 220 -8.37 16.39 -0.99
N LEU A 221 -8.70 16.69 0.27
CA LEU A 221 -9.11 18.03 0.67
C LEU A 221 -7.96 19.04 0.53
N LEU A 222 -6.75 18.67 0.93
CA LEU A 222 -5.57 19.53 0.78
C LEU A 222 -5.28 19.82 -0.71
N ALA A 223 -5.40 18.82 -1.58
CA ALA A 223 -5.28 19.02 -3.02
C ALA A 223 -6.35 19.97 -3.59
N CYS A 224 -7.60 19.86 -3.11
CA CYS A 224 -8.66 20.81 -3.48
C CYS A 224 -8.29 22.24 -3.07
N LYS A 225 -7.74 22.43 -1.87
CA LYS A 225 -7.28 23.76 -1.40
C LYS A 225 -6.09 24.27 -2.22
N LEU A 226 -5.20 23.39 -2.67
CA LEU A 226 -4.11 23.75 -3.57
C LEU A 226 -4.64 24.19 -4.94
N ILE A 227 -5.60 23.46 -5.53
CA ILE A 227 -6.19 23.81 -6.83
C ILE A 227 -6.86 25.19 -6.80
N LYS A 228 -7.48 25.58 -5.67
CA LYS A 228 -8.05 26.92 -5.51
C LYS A 228 -7.00 28.04 -5.55
N LYS A 229 -5.76 27.75 -5.11
CA LYS A 229 -4.61 28.67 -5.20
C LYS A 229 -3.88 28.56 -6.55
N ARG A 230 -3.87 27.38 -7.15
CA ARG A 230 -3.21 27.06 -8.41
C ARG A 230 -4.20 26.39 -9.37
N PRO A 231 -4.99 27.18 -10.12
CA PRO A 231 -6.00 26.64 -11.05
C PRO A 231 -5.41 25.78 -12.18
N ASP A 232 -4.11 25.89 -12.45
CA ASP A 232 -3.35 25.08 -13.41
C ASP A 232 -3.07 23.66 -12.91
N PHE A 233 -3.11 23.45 -11.58
CA PHE A 233 -2.83 22.16 -10.97
C PHE A 233 -3.92 21.12 -11.32
N LYS A 234 -3.49 19.88 -11.63
CA LYS A 234 -4.40 18.79 -11.99
C LYS A 234 -4.43 17.72 -10.90
N LEU A 235 -5.64 17.30 -10.53
CA LEU A 235 -5.86 16.18 -9.62
C LEU A 235 -6.52 15.03 -10.37
N ILE A 236 -5.92 13.86 -10.28
CA ILE A 236 -6.46 12.63 -10.87
C ILE A 236 -6.67 11.63 -9.75
N VAL A 237 -7.89 11.17 -9.56
CA VAL A 237 -8.26 10.13 -8.59
C VAL A 237 -8.60 8.85 -9.32
N MET A 238 -7.93 7.75 -8.96
CA MET A 238 -8.06 6.47 -9.66
C MET A 238 -8.62 5.40 -8.74
N SER A 239 -9.49 4.57 -9.30
CA SER A 239 -9.99 3.38 -8.64
C SER A 239 -10.36 2.29 -9.63
N ALA A 240 -10.37 1.04 -9.15
CA ALA A 240 -10.89 -0.11 -9.88
C ALA A 240 -12.39 -0.36 -9.62
N THR A 241 -12.86 0.02 -8.44
CA THR A 241 -14.22 -0.28 -7.93
C THR A 241 -14.70 0.91 -7.10
N ILE A 242 -15.04 2.03 -7.75
CA ILE A 242 -15.44 3.25 -7.04
C ILE A 242 -16.96 3.46 -7.11
N ASN A 243 -17.56 3.97 -6.02
CA ASN A 243 -18.75 4.77 -6.14
C ASN A 243 -18.35 6.20 -6.51
N PRO A 244 -18.53 6.65 -7.74
CA PRO A 244 -18.06 7.97 -8.14
C PRO A 244 -18.88 9.10 -7.48
N LYS A 245 -20.13 8.83 -7.07
CA LYS A 245 -21.07 9.86 -6.60
C LYS A 245 -20.54 10.66 -5.40
N PRO A 246 -20.05 10.06 -4.29
CA PRO A 246 -19.51 10.81 -3.16
C PRO A 246 -18.33 11.72 -3.55
N PHE A 247 -17.49 11.26 -4.48
CA PHE A 247 -16.36 12.06 -4.96
C PHE A 247 -16.81 13.22 -5.86
N MET A 248 -17.77 12.97 -6.75
CA MET A 248 -18.35 14.04 -7.59
C MET A 248 -19.05 15.10 -6.73
N ASP A 249 -19.87 14.67 -5.77
CA ASP A 249 -20.55 15.58 -4.84
C ASP A 249 -19.51 16.37 -4.00
N PHE A 250 -18.45 15.72 -3.55
CA PHE A 250 -17.38 16.37 -2.80
C PHE A 250 -16.66 17.44 -3.64
N PHE A 251 -16.26 17.15 -4.87
CA PHE A 251 -15.59 18.12 -5.75
C PHE A 251 -16.53 19.25 -6.18
N ALA A 252 -17.82 18.96 -6.37
CA ALA A 252 -18.85 19.99 -6.61
C ALA A 252 -18.97 20.94 -5.41
N ASN A 253 -19.03 20.41 -4.18
CA ASN A 253 -19.06 21.20 -2.95
C ASN A 253 -17.79 22.04 -2.74
N GLN A 254 -16.66 21.62 -3.31
CA GLN A 254 -15.42 22.40 -3.34
C GLN A 254 -15.38 23.43 -4.48
N ASN A 255 -16.42 23.53 -5.31
CA ASN A 255 -16.50 24.41 -6.49
C ASN A 255 -15.36 24.16 -7.51
N LEU A 256 -15.01 22.91 -7.76
CA LEU A 256 -13.97 22.51 -8.70
C LEU A 256 -14.58 21.93 -9.98
N LEU A 257 -14.00 22.30 -11.14
CA LEU A 257 -14.33 21.66 -12.42
C LEU A 257 -13.85 20.23 -12.42
N HIS A 258 -14.77 19.27 -12.46
CA HIS A 258 -14.46 17.85 -12.37
C HIS A 258 -15.23 17.03 -13.41
N THR A 259 -14.69 15.85 -13.73
CA THR A 259 -15.31 14.91 -14.68
C THR A 259 -15.02 13.47 -14.29
N LEU A 260 -15.91 12.58 -14.72
CA LEU A 260 -15.73 11.14 -14.60
C LEU A 260 -15.26 10.55 -15.94
N TYR A 261 -14.17 9.80 -15.91
CA TYR A 261 -13.82 8.86 -16.95
C TYR A 261 -14.15 7.46 -16.44
N LYS A 262 -15.17 6.88 -17.04
CA LYS A 262 -15.61 5.52 -16.70
C LYS A 262 -15.30 4.59 -17.85
N ARG A 263 -14.60 3.51 -17.55
CA ARG A 263 -14.42 2.42 -18.49
C ARG A 263 -14.83 1.11 -17.82
N SER A 264 -16.00 0.63 -18.16
CA SER A 264 -16.39 -0.74 -17.87
C SER A 264 -15.61 -1.66 -18.79
N ILE A 265 -14.63 -2.36 -18.26
CA ILE A 265 -13.92 -3.41 -18.97
C ILE A 265 -14.32 -4.69 -18.27
N GLY A 266 -15.15 -5.47 -18.90
CA GLY A 266 -15.32 -6.88 -18.53
C GLY A 266 -13.93 -7.53 -18.50
N SER A 267 -13.70 -8.49 -17.62
CA SER A 267 -12.52 -9.33 -17.71
C SER A 267 -12.42 -9.92 -19.13
N ASN A 268 -11.21 -10.07 -19.65
CA ASN A 268 -11.04 -10.69 -20.97
C ASN A 268 -11.48 -12.16 -20.98
N PHE A 269 -11.66 -12.74 -19.79
CA PHE A 269 -12.02 -14.12 -19.55
C PHE A 269 -13.23 -14.19 -18.61
N LYS A 270 -14.04 -15.23 -18.77
CA LYS A 270 -15.21 -15.47 -17.93
C LYS A 270 -14.75 -15.81 -16.51
N VAL A 271 -15.36 -15.18 -15.52
CA VAL A 271 -15.24 -15.59 -14.13
C VAL A 271 -16.62 -16.06 -13.68
N GLU A 272 -16.71 -17.30 -13.26
CA GLU A 272 -17.94 -17.91 -12.81
C GLU A 272 -18.04 -17.84 -11.28
N ASP A 273 -19.16 -17.30 -10.79
CA ASP A 273 -19.48 -17.23 -9.37
C ASP A 273 -20.24 -18.48 -8.94
N ILE A 274 -19.72 -19.19 -7.95
CA ILE A 274 -20.34 -20.39 -7.36
C ILE A 274 -20.63 -20.09 -5.89
N PHE A 275 -21.90 -19.97 -5.55
CA PHE A 275 -22.35 -19.68 -4.18
C PHE A 275 -22.60 -20.95 -3.38
N ALA A 276 -22.29 -20.90 -2.08
CA ALA A 276 -22.76 -21.92 -1.14
C ALA A 276 -24.25 -21.75 -0.83
N THR A 277 -24.88 -22.82 -0.37
CA THR A 277 -26.30 -22.77 0.03
C THR A 277 -26.53 -22.04 1.34
N LYS A 278 -25.52 -21.99 2.22
CA LYS A 278 -25.58 -21.35 3.53
C LYS A 278 -24.34 -20.52 3.77
N GLN A 279 -24.48 -19.45 4.56
CA GLN A 279 -23.34 -18.68 5.01
C GLN A 279 -22.57 -19.42 6.10
N ILE A 280 -21.25 -19.40 6.00
CA ILE A 280 -20.37 -19.98 7.02
C ILE A 280 -20.17 -18.95 8.13
N LYS A 281 -20.57 -19.30 9.34
CA LYS A 281 -20.36 -18.46 10.52
C LYS A 281 -18.88 -18.47 10.95
N PRO A 282 -18.29 -17.30 11.30
CA PRO A 282 -16.86 -17.20 11.64
C PRO A 282 -16.41 -18.11 12.77
N ASN A 283 -17.29 -18.36 13.73
CA ASN A 283 -16.95 -19.05 14.98
C ASN A 283 -17.04 -20.58 14.90
N GLU A 284 -17.68 -21.14 13.88
CA GLU A 284 -18.05 -22.56 13.90
C GLU A 284 -17.39 -23.40 12.80
N ALA A 285 -16.94 -22.81 11.72
CA ALA A 285 -16.71 -23.61 10.53
C ALA A 285 -15.54 -23.23 9.65
N TYR A 286 -14.67 -22.28 10.06
CA TYR A 286 -13.50 -21.97 9.25
C TYR A 286 -12.65 -23.21 8.95
N GLY A 287 -12.70 -24.18 9.85
CA GLY A 287 -11.99 -25.43 9.66
C GLY A 287 -12.68 -26.40 8.68
N GLY A 288 -13.99 -26.62 8.82
CA GLY A 288 -14.64 -27.76 8.19
C GLY A 288 -14.95 -27.57 6.71
N GLU A 289 -15.88 -26.66 6.38
CA GLU A 289 -16.42 -26.56 5.02
C GLU A 289 -15.43 -25.94 4.02
N LEU A 290 -14.66 -24.91 4.43
CA LEU A 290 -13.64 -24.32 3.57
C LEU A 290 -12.51 -25.32 3.28
N VAL A 291 -12.06 -26.06 4.30
CA VAL A 291 -11.08 -27.15 4.13
C VAL A 291 -11.64 -28.23 3.23
N ASN A 292 -12.90 -28.65 3.39
CA ASN A 292 -13.54 -29.64 2.52
C ASN A 292 -13.58 -29.16 1.07
N LYS A 293 -13.90 -27.88 0.84
CA LYS A 293 -13.94 -27.32 -0.52
C LYS A 293 -12.53 -27.21 -1.14
N LEU A 294 -11.53 -26.82 -0.37
CA LEU A 294 -10.15 -26.82 -0.84
C LEU A 294 -9.64 -28.23 -1.13
N ASP A 295 -9.97 -29.19 -0.28
CA ASP A 295 -9.64 -30.62 -0.45
C ASP A 295 -10.27 -31.19 -1.73
N GLU A 296 -11.56 -30.91 -1.96
CA GLU A 296 -12.28 -31.25 -3.19
C GLU A 296 -11.59 -30.68 -4.43
N LEU A 297 -11.28 -29.37 -4.42
CA LEU A 297 -10.59 -28.72 -5.54
C LEU A 297 -9.21 -29.32 -5.81
N LEU A 298 -8.47 -29.65 -4.77
CA LEU A 298 -7.14 -30.25 -4.90
C LEU A 298 -7.19 -31.65 -5.50
N LYS A 299 -8.28 -32.40 -5.28
CA LYS A 299 -8.51 -33.75 -5.83
C LYS A 299 -9.05 -33.73 -7.25
N THR A 300 -9.86 -32.73 -7.60
CA THR A 300 -10.61 -32.69 -8.85
C THR A 300 -10.00 -31.83 -9.94
N THR A 301 -9.03 -30.96 -9.60
CA THR A 301 -8.46 -30.01 -10.55
C THR A 301 -6.95 -30.21 -10.74
N THR A 302 -6.48 -29.85 -11.95
CA THR A 302 -5.07 -29.92 -12.33
C THR A 302 -4.64 -28.65 -13.06
N LYS A 303 -3.33 -28.44 -13.19
CA LYS A 303 -2.70 -27.30 -13.92
C LYS A 303 -3.25 -25.91 -13.55
N CYS A 304 -3.52 -25.72 -12.26
CA CYS A 304 -4.04 -24.44 -11.77
C CYS A 304 -3.50 -24.12 -10.36
N HIS A 305 -3.37 -22.82 -10.08
CA HIS A 305 -3.18 -22.30 -8.73
C HIS A 305 -4.53 -21.99 -8.08
N ILE A 306 -4.57 -22.02 -6.76
CA ILE A 306 -5.76 -21.75 -5.94
C ILE A 306 -5.38 -20.71 -4.89
N ILE A 307 -6.25 -19.71 -4.66
CA ILE A 307 -6.15 -18.78 -3.53
C ILE A 307 -7.42 -18.86 -2.68
N ALA A 308 -7.25 -18.94 -1.36
CA ALA A 308 -8.34 -18.90 -0.39
C ALA A 308 -8.22 -17.66 0.50
N PHE A 309 -9.28 -16.86 0.57
CA PHE A 309 -9.36 -15.68 1.45
C PHE A 309 -10.02 -16.04 2.77
N ILE A 310 -9.31 -15.80 3.87
CA ILE A 310 -9.75 -16.08 5.24
C ILE A 310 -9.46 -14.89 6.16
N PRO A 311 -10.18 -14.72 7.28
CA PRO A 311 -10.10 -13.49 8.06
C PRO A 311 -8.82 -13.33 8.88
N THR A 312 -8.26 -14.39 9.47
CA THR A 312 -7.19 -14.26 10.46
C THR A 312 -5.97 -15.11 10.15
N ASN A 313 -4.81 -14.70 10.66
CA ASN A 313 -3.60 -15.50 10.59
C ASN A 313 -3.78 -16.87 11.30
N SER A 314 -4.43 -16.88 12.45
CA SER A 314 -4.68 -18.11 13.21
C SER A 314 -5.52 -19.11 12.40
N SER A 315 -6.56 -18.62 11.73
CA SER A 315 -7.38 -19.45 10.82
C SER A 315 -6.55 -19.97 9.63
N ALA A 316 -5.62 -19.14 9.10
CA ALA A 316 -4.74 -19.53 8.01
C ALA A 316 -3.85 -20.73 8.37
N PHE A 317 -3.26 -20.68 9.54
CA PHE A 317 -2.44 -21.80 10.03
C PHE A 317 -3.27 -23.07 10.24
N LYS A 318 -4.47 -22.95 10.83
CA LYS A 318 -5.36 -24.10 11.03
C LYS A 318 -5.76 -24.76 9.72
N VAL A 319 -6.14 -23.96 8.71
CA VAL A 319 -6.52 -24.46 7.38
C VAL A 319 -5.33 -25.13 6.70
N LYS A 320 -4.14 -24.50 6.76
CA LYS A 320 -2.91 -25.10 6.23
C LYS A 320 -2.61 -26.46 6.85
N ASP A 321 -2.55 -26.50 8.19
CA ASP A 321 -2.21 -27.72 8.94
C ASP A 321 -3.18 -28.87 8.60
N GLU A 322 -4.47 -28.55 8.48
CA GLU A 322 -5.50 -29.57 8.18
C GLU A 322 -5.39 -30.08 6.73
N ILE A 323 -5.15 -29.19 5.77
CA ILE A 323 -4.94 -29.58 4.36
C ILE A 323 -3.67 -30.45 4.24
N GLU A 324 -2.56 -30.04 4.87
CA GLU A 324 -1.31 -30.81 4.84
C GLU A 324 -1.46 -32.18 5.48
N LYS A 325 -2.23 -32.31 6.57
CA LYS A 325 -2.56 -33.61 7.18
C LYS A 325 -3.36 -34.51 6.24
N ARG A 326 -4.37 -33.98 5.55
CA ARG A 326 -5.20 -34.76 4.59
C ARG A 326 -4.38 -35.24 3.41
N ILE A 327 -3.48 -34.40 2.88
CA ILE A 327 -2.56 -34.76 1.79
C ILE A 327 -1.60 -35.87 2.26
N ALA A 328 -1.06 -35.76 3.47
CA ALA A 328 -0.15 -36.76 4.03
C ALA A 328 -0.85 -38.11 4.29
N ALA A 329 -2.12 -38.08 4.74
CA ALA A 329 -2.90 -39.29 5.02
C ALA A 329 -3.27 -40.06 3.73
N ASN A 330 -3.54 -39.36 2.62
CA ASN A 330 -4.02 -39.96 1.38
C ASN A 330 -3.35 -39.37 0.14
N PRO A 331 -2.02 -39.45 -0.01
CA PRO A 331 -1.29 -38.74 -1.07
C PRO A 331 -1.71 -39.14 -2.48
N GLY A 332 -2.18 -40.36 -2.68
CA GLY A 332 -2.62 -40.89 -3.98
C GLY A 332 -3.96 -40.31 -4.48
N GLN A 333 -4.71 -39.60 -3.63
CA GLN A 333 -5.96 -38.95 -4.04
C GLN A 333 -5.73 -37.59 -4.71
N TYR A 334 -4.50 -37.06 -4.66
CA TYR A 334 -4.15 -35.75 -5.20
C TYR A 334 -3.33 -35.92 -6.48
N PRO A 335 -3.91 -35.63 -7.66
CA PRO A 335 -3.20 -35.76 -8.94
C PRO A 335 -1.98 -34.85 -9.01
N GLU A 336 -2.00 -33.75 -8.27
CA GLU A 336 -0.89 -32.80 -8.17
C GLU A 336 -0.72 -32.32 -6.72
N LYS A 337 0.46 -32.48 -6.16
CA LYS A 337 0.77 -32.02 -4.79
C LYS A 337 0.93 -30.50 -4.76
N PRO A 338 0.18 -29.78 -3.90
CA PRO A 338 0.32 -28.34 -3.77
C PRO A 338 1.49 -27.95 -2.85
N TRP A 339 2.09 -26.80 -3.13
CA TRP A 339 2.79 -26.00 -2.12
C TRP A 339 1.76 -25.17 -1.37
N VAL A 340 1.49 -25.55 -0.13
CA VAL A 340 0.55 -24.83 0.73
C VAL A 340 1.27 -23.69 1.43
N VAL A 341 0.96 -22.45 1.08
CA VAL A 341 1.64 -21.26 1.57
C VAL A 341 0.64 -20.27 2.15
N ILE A 342 1.04 -19.60 3.25
CA ILE A 342 0.25 -18.55 3.89
C ILE A 342 0.75 -17.19 3.39
N PHE A 343 -0.20 -16.34 2.95
CA PHE A 343 0.07 -14.98 2.52
C PHE A 343 -0.67 -13.97 3.40
N THR A 344 0.08 -13.34 4.28
CA THR A 344 -0.42 -12.37 5.28
C THR A 344 0.59 -11.24 5.44
N GLY A 345 0.28 -10.24 6.26
CA GLY A 345 1.23 -9.16 6.57
C GLY A 345 2.54 -9.60 7.24
N GLY A 346 2.63 -10.86 7.69
CA GLY A 346 3.84 -11.44 8.27
C GLY A 346 4.55 -12.46 7.37
N THR A 347 4.15 -12.58 6.11
CA THR A 347 4.80 -13.49 5.15
C THR A 347 6.24 -13.08 4.89
N LYS A 348 7.17 -14.03 4.94
CA LYS A 348 8.58 -13.81 4.63
C LYS A 348 8.75 -13.26 3.21
N GLU A 349 9.68 -12.35 3.02
CA GLU A 349 9.92 -11.69 1.74
C GLU A 349 10.20 -12.71 0.63
N ALA A 350 11.10 -13.66 0.86
CA ALA A 350 11.42 -14.72 -0.09
C ALA A 350 10.22 -15.59 -0.53
N ASP A 351 9.27 -15.86 0.38
CA ASP A 351 8.05 -16.58 0.03
C ASP A 351 7.08 -15.68 -0.74
N SER A 352 6.99 -14.41 -0.36
CA SER A 352 6.17 -13.41 -1.07
C SER A 352 6.66 -13.20 -2.52
N GLU A 353 7.98 -13.13 -2.73
CA GLU A 353 8.60 -13.03 -4.05
C GLU A 353 8.35 -14.30 -4.87
N PHE A 354 8.53 -15.47 -4.27
CA PHE A 354 8.31 -16.73 -4.96
C PHE A 354 6.82 -16.97 -5.33
N ILE A 355 5.88 -16.53 -4.51
CA ILE A 355 4.46 -16.54 -4.86
C ILE A 355 4.21 -15.74 -6.14
N GLN A 356 4.89 -14.59 -6.28
CA GLN A 356 4.72 -13.64 -7.38
C GLN A 356 5.67 -13.86 -8.57
N SER A 357 6.54 -14.88 -8.50
CA SER A 357 7.44 -15.23 -9.59
C SER A 357 6.75 -16.10 -10.65
N GLU A 358 7.28 -16.06 -11.86
CA GLU A 358 6.92 -16.99 -12.96
C GLU A 358 7.61 -18.34 -12.83
N ASP A 359 8.40 -18.57 -11.79
CA ASP A 359 9.11 -19.82 -11.60
C ASP A 359 8.15 -20.94 -11.16
N PRO A 360 8.26 -22.13 -11.75
CA PRO A 360 7.44 -23.28 -11.37
C PRO A 360 7.68 -23.66 -9.91
N VAL A 361 6.63 -24.10 -9.23
CA VAL A 361 6.74 -24.56 -7.83
C VAL A 361 7.79 -25.67 -7.69
N SER A 362 7.88 -26.56 -8.68
CA SER A 362 8.85 -27.65 -8.73
C SER A 362 10.32 -27.19 -8.76
N SER A 363 10.60 -25.94 -9.15
CA SER A 363 11.97 -25.40 -9.12
C SER A 363 12.54 -25.27 -7.71
N LYS A 364 11.65 -25.00 -6.72
CA LYS A 364 12.01 -24.89 -5.29
C LYS A 364 11.59 -26.10 -4.46
N TYR A 365 10.50 -26.75 -4.87
CA TYR A 365 9.90 -27.90 -4.19
C TYR A 365 9.65 -29.01 -5.23
N PRO A 366 10.62 -29.92 -5.49
CA PRO A 366 10.57 -30.86 -6.61
C PRO A 366 9.34 -31.81 -6.60
N ASP A 367 8.79 -32.09 -5.43
CA ASP A 367 7.63 -32.98 -5.25
C ASP A 367 6.29 -32.22 -5.38
N LYS A 368 6.30 -30.92 -5.66
CA LYS A 368 5.11 -30.05 -5.71
C LYS A 368 5.01 -29.33 -7.05
N SER A 369 3.79 -29.15 -7.53
CA SER A 369 3.57 -28.60 -8.88
C SER A 369 2.76 -27.31 -8.89
N ARG A 370 1.87 -27.08 -7.91
CA ARG A 370 0.97 -25.93 -7.88
C ARG A 370 0.96 -25.17 -6.55
N LYS A 371 0.51 -23.93 -6.57
CA LYS A 371 0.37 -23.08 -5.38
C LYS A 371 -1.06 -23.22 -4.82
N LEU A 372 -1.19 -23.54 -3.52
CA LEU A 372 -2.38 -23.27 -2.72
C LEU A 372 -2.04 -22.14 -1.76
N ILE A 373 -2.57 -20.96 -2.01
CA ILE A 373 -2.28 -19.74 -1.25
C ILE A 373 -3.43 -19.50 -0.29
N ILE A 374 -3.15 -19.53 1.00
CA ILE A 374 -4.12 -19.21 2.06
C ILE A 374 -3.83 -17.78 2.50
N ALA A 375 -4.72 -16.85 2.20
CA ALA A 375 -4.46 -15.43 2.31
C ALA A 375 -5.45 -14.70 3.21
N THR A 376 -5.00 -13.65 3.85
CA THR A 376 -5.87 -12.64 4.47
C THR A 376 -6.15 -11.49 3.48
N ASN A 377 -6.91 -10.48 3.92
CA ASN A 377 -7.22 -9.28 3.13
C ASN A 377 -5.98 -8.54 2.57
N VAL A 378 -4.78 -8.82 3.06
CA VAL A 378 -3.51 -8.30 2.48
C VAL A 378 -3.37 -8.66 1.00
N ALA A 379 -3.91 -9.81 0.58
CA ALA A 379 -3.89 -10.25 -0.81
C ALA A 379 -4.95 -9.57 -1.71
N GLU A 380 -5.88 -8.80 -1.13
CA GLU A 380 -6.84 -7.99 -1.91
C GLU A 380 -6.12 -6.90 -2.71
N PHE A 381 -4.94 -6.45 -2.25
CA PHE A 381 -4.19 -5.36 -2.85
C PHE A 381 -2.77 -5.81 -3.18
N GLY A 382 -2.28 -5.42 -4.34
CA GLY A 382 -0.86 -5.56 -4.70
C GLY A 382 -0.33 -6.98 -4.91
N LEU A 383 -1.15 -8.03 -4.80
CA LEU A 383 -0.75 -9.39 -5.12
C LEU A 383 -1.04 -9.70 -6.58
N THR A 384 0.00 -10.04 -7.33
CA THR A 384 -0.13 -10.56 -8.69
C THR A 384 0.49 -11.95 -8.73
N ILE A 385 -0.30 -12.93 -9.14
CA ILE A 385 0.16 -14.31 -9.34
C ILE A 385 0.23 -14.51 -10.84
N PRO A 386 1.41 -14.50 -11.44
CA PRO A 386 1.58 -14.72 -12.87
C PRO A 386 1.33 -16.19 -13.23
N THR A 387 1.04 -16.45 -14.49
CA THR A 387 1.16 -17.80 -15.05
C THR A 387 2.62 -18.20 -14.96
N ASP A 388 2.91 -19.34 -14.36
CA ASP A 388 4.28 -19.80 -14.26
C ASP A 388 4.80 -20.40 -15.58
N LYS A 389 6.13 -20.62 -15.65
CA LYS A 389 6.79 -21.18 -16.85
C LYS A 389 6.34 -22.61 -17.18
N ALA A 390 5.69 -23.31 -16.24
CA ALA A 390 5.09 -24.63 -16.46
C ALA A 390 3.63 -24.54 -16.94
N GLY A 391 3.08 -23.32 -17.07
CA GLY A 391 1.73 -23.06 -17.57
C GLY A 391 0.63 -23.12 -16.54
N TYR A 392 0.97 -23.12 -15.24
CA TYR A 392 -0.03 -23.05 -14.17
C TYR A 392 -0.51 -21.61 -13.98
N ASP A 393 -1.82 -21.45 -13.97
CA ASP A 393 -2.50 -20.15 -13.84
C ASP A 393 -3.40 -20.12 -12.60
N LEU A 394 -3.65 -18.93 -12.05
CA LEU A 394 -4.58 -18.78 -10.95
C LEU A 394 -6.01 -18.84 -11.47
N ARG A 395 -6.68 -19.98 -11.22
CA ARG A 395 -8.03 -20.21 -11.71
C ARG A 395 -9.11 -20.16 -10.63
N TYR A 396 -8.79 -20.54 -9.41
CA TYR A 396 -9.77 -20.66 -8.34
C TYR A 396 -9.49 -19.65 -7.24
N VAL A 397 -10.52 -18.87 -6.91
CA VAL A 397 -10.59 -18.03 -5.72
C VAL A 397 -11.65 -18.63 -4.80
N VAL A 398 -11.29 -18.99 -3.58
CA VAL A 398 -12.23 -19.42 -2.54
C VAL A 398 -12.35 -18.29 -1.54
N ASP A 399 -13.54 -17.70 -1.43
CA ASP A 399 -13.77 -16.52 -0.60
C ASP A 399 -14.68 -16.85 0.59
N SER A 400 -14.16 -16.64 1.79
CA SER A 400 -14.92 -16.81 3.03
C SER A 400 -15.98 -15.72 3.27
N GLY A 401 -15.88 -14.57 2.61
CA GLY A 401 -16.77 -13.43 2.84
C GLY A 401 -16.41 -12.61 4.08
N TYR A 402 -15.35 -12.97 4.80
CA TYR A 402 -14.97 -12.33 6.06
C TYR A 402 -13.58 -11.70 6.01
N SER A 403 -13.38 -10.69 6.86
CA SER A 403 -12.08 -10.14 7.22
C SER A 403 -12.02 -9.85 8.72
N PHE A 404 -10.81 -9.80 9.26
CA PHE A 404 -10.55 -9.37 10.61
C PHE A 404 -10.27 -7.88 10.60
N ASN A 405 -11.11 -7.11 11.25
CA ASN A 405 -11.05 -5.66 11.29
C ASN A 405 -10.94 -5.17 12.73
N ASN A 406 -10.30 -4.03 12.88
CA ASN A 406 -10.31 -3.25 14.10
C ASN A 406 -11.03 -1.92 13.83
N TYR A 407 -11.77 -1.45 14.83
CA TYR A 407 -12.37 -0.13 14.83
C TYR A 407 -12.25 0.50 16.21
N PHE A 408 -12.06 1.80 16.21
CA PHE A 408 -11.95 2.57 17.43
C PHE A 408 -13.35 2.85 18.00
N ASP A 409 -13.54 2.46 19.25
CA ASP A 409 -14.74 2.78 20.00
C ASP A 409 -14.42 3.92 20.98
N ALA A 410 -15.06 5.06 20.77
CA ALA A 410 -14.83 6.27 21.56
C ALA A 410 -15.40 6.18 22.99
N ASP A 411 -16.37 5.28 23.22
CA ASP A 411 -17.00 5.15 24.53
C ASP A 411 -16.13 4.32 25.50
N ILE A 412 -15.50 3.25 25.01
CA ILE A 412 -14.54 2.46 25.77
C ILE A 412 -13.10 2.96 25.64
N TYR A 413 -12.86 3.95 24.78
CA TYR A 413 -11.54 4.50 24.50
C TYR A 413 -10.51 3.46 24.06
N GLY A 414 -10.92 2.56 23.21
CA GLY A 414 -10.11 1.43 22.78
C GLY A 414 -10.48 0.90 21.41
N TYR A 415 -9.65 -0.02 20.91
CA TYR A 415 -9.93 -0.72 19.66
C TYR A 415 -10.66 -2.03 19.93
N ILE A 416 -11.78 -2.21 19.26
CA ILE A 416 -12.51 -3.48 19.17
C ILE A 416 -12.00 -4.22 17.96
N MET A 417 -11.64 -5.48 18.13
CA MET A 417 -11.18 -6.37 17.07
C MET A 417 -12.20 -7.47 16.83
N GLU A 418 -12.71 -7.54 15.63
CA GLU A 418 -13.71 -8.57 15.30
C GLU A 418 -13.60 -9.07 13.86
N THR A 419 -14.15 -10.25 13.64
CA THR A 419 -14.34 -10.80 12.31
C THR A 419 -15.69 -10.35 11.77
N THR A 420 -15.67 -9.55 10.71
CA THR A 420 -16.86 -8.99 10.08
C THR A 420 -16.98 -9.41 8.62
N LEU A 421 -18.19 -9.32 8.09
CA LEU A 421 -18.43 -9.48 6.66
C LEU A 421 -17.76 -8.33 5.90
N VAL A 422 -17.17 -8.64 4.75
CA VAL A 422 -16.58 -7.66 3.85
C VAL A 422 -17.62 -7.04 2.93
N ALA A 423 -17.34 -5.85 2.39
CA ALA A 423 -18.21 -5.24 1.39
C ALA A 423 -18.09 -5.93 0.02
N LYS A 424 -19.12 -5.79 -0.84
CA LYS A 424 -19.11 -6.34 -2.21
C LYS A 424 -17.88 -5.94 -3.00
N ALA A 425 -17.45 -4.69 -2.89
CA ALA A 425 -16.26 -4.20 -3.56
C ALA A 425 -14.99 -4.97 -3.18
N ASN A 426 -14.81 -5.37 -1.91
CA ASN A 426 -13.71 -6.23 -1.48
C ASN A 426 -13.80 -7.62 -2.10
N ILE A 427 -15.01 -8.18 -2.12
CA ILE A 427 -15.27 -9.49 -2.73
C ILE A 427 -14.94 -9.47 -4.23
N GLU A 428 -15.35 -8.43 -4.94
CA GLU A 428 -15.02 -8.24 -6.36
C GLU A 428 -13.51 -8.12 -6.59
N GLN A 429 -12.77 -7.48 -5.67
CA GLN A 429 -11.31 -7.41 -5.73
C GLN A 429 -10.65 -8.76 -5.49
N ARG A 430 -11.15 -9.56 -4.54
CA ARG A 430 -10.71 -10.94 -4.32
C ARG A 430 -10.94 -11.78 -5.57
N CYS A 431 -12.14 -11.74 -6.12
CA CYS A 431 -12.50 -12.38 -7.38
C CYS A 431 -11.64 -11.94 -8.55
N GLY A 432 -11.33 -10.67 -8.64
CA GLY A 432 -10.46 -10.09 -9.67
C GLY A 432 -9.00 -10.58 -9.63
N ARG A 433 -8.63 -11.45 -8.69
CA ARG A 433 -7.33 -12.15 -8.72
C ARG A 433 -7.29 -13.22 -9.80
N THR A 434 -8.43 -13.87 -10.11
CA THR A 434 -8.57 -14.80 -11.25
C THR A 434 -9.14 -14.09 -12.51
N GLY A 435 -9.33 -14.82 -13.59
CA GLY A 435 -9.87 -14.26 -14.85
C GLY A 435 -8.91 -13.33 -15.61
N ARG A 436 -7.60 -13.40 -15.36
CA ARG A 436 -6.61 -12.52 -15.98
C ARG A 436 -5.95 -13.10 -17.22
N LYS A 437 -5.72 -14.40 -17.25
CA LYS A 437 -5.03 -15.14 -18.32
C LYS A 437 -5.87 -16.26 -18.91
N GLY A 438 -6.92 -16.70 -18.23
CA GLY A 438 -7.87 -17.72 -18.62
C GLY A 438 -9.13 -17.60 -17.78
N ASP A 439 -10.16 -18.39 -18.11
CA ASP A 439 -11.40 -18.44 -17.35
C ASP A 439 -11.15 -18.85 -15.91
N GLY A 440 -11.86 -18.21 -14.99
CA GLY A 440 -11.70 -18.38 -13.56
C GLY A 440 -12.98 -18.74 -12.84
N PHE A 441 -12.82 -19.17 -11.59
CA PHE A 441 -13.94 -19.55 -10.72
C PHE A 441 -13.79 -18.81 -9.38
N CYS A 442 -14.88 -18.18 -8.94
CA CYS A 442 -14.98 -17.58 -7.64
C CYS A 442 -15.96 -18.37 -6.79
N ILE A 443 -15.43 -19.18 -5.87
CA ILE A 443 -16.22 -20.00 -4.96
C ILE A 443 -16.48 -19.20 -3.70
N ARG A 444 -17.73 -18.81 -3.53
CA ARG A 444 -18.20 -18.00 -2.42
C ARG A 444 -18.75 -18.93 -1.33
N MET A 445 -18.09 -18.91 -0.16
CA MET A 445 -18.45 -19.76 0.97
C MET A 445 -19.67 -19.21 1.74
N TYR A 446 -20.58 -18.51 1.05
CA TYR A 446 -21.81 -17.89 1.56
C TYR A 446 -22.86 -17.86 0.46
N SER A 447 -24.13 -17.65 0.86
CA SER A 447 -25.26 -17.67 -0.07
C SER A 447 -25.31 -16.42 -0.95
N GLU A 448 -25.95 -16.53 -2.11
CA GLU A 448 -26.21 -15.38 -2.99
C GLU A 448 -27.09 -14.33 -2.30
N GLN A 449 -28.03 -14.75 -1.46
CA GLN A 449 -28.86 -13.86 -0.68
C GLN A 449 -28.01 -13.03 0.31
N ASP A 450 -27.08 -13.67 1.02
CA ASP A 450 -26.15 -12.95 1.91
C ASP A 450 -25.29 -11.96 1.14
N PHE A 451 -24.75 -12.37 -0.02
CA PHE A 451 -24.01 -11.46 -0.89
C PHE A 451 -24.84 -10.23 -1.28
N ASN A 452 -26.10 -10.45 -1.66
CA ASN A 452 -26.99 -9.36 -2.07
C ASN A 452 -27.30 -8.37 -0.93
N ASN A 453 -27.25 -8.82 0.31
CA ASN A 453 -27.48 -8.03 1.51
C ASN A 453 -26.21 -7.27 2.00
N LEU A 454 -25.01 -7.59 1.48
CA LEU A 454 -23.78 -6.90 1.87
C LEU A 454 -23.78 -5.44 1.45
N ASN A 455 -23.11 -4.60 2.24
CA ASN A 455 -22.79 -3.24 1.87
C ASN A 455 -22.00 -3.23 0.55
N LYS A 456 -22.32 -2.28 -0.30
CA LYS A 456 -21.67 -2.17 -1.60
C LYS A 456 -20.18 -1.80 -1.48
N TYR A 457 -19.85 -0.91 -0.56
CA TYR A 457 -18.49 -0.40 -0.32
C TYR A 457 -18.12 -0.48 1.17
N PRO A 458 -16.84 -0.62 1.51
CA PRO A 458 -16.39 -0.58 2.90
C PRO A 458 -16.61 0.81 3.51
N SER A 459 -16.81 0.84 4.83
CA SER A 459 -16.85 2.11 5.58
C SER A 459 -15.48 2.80 5.53
N PRO A 460 -15.45 4.14 5.34
CA PRO A 460 -14.22 4.90 5.40
C PRO A 460 -13.47 4.74 6.73
N ASP A 461 -12.15 4.75 6.69
CA ASP A 461 -11.32 4.67 7.91
C ASP A 461 -11.60 5.84 8.87
N MET A 462 -12.02 7.00 8.35
CA MET A 462 -12.38 8.18 9.13
C MET A 462 -13.51 7.93 10.14
N GLU A 463 -14.37 6.95 9.86
CA GLU A 463 -15.45 6.55 10.79
C GLU A 463 -14.99 5.54 11.83
N ARG A 464 -13.86 4.83 11.57
CA ARG A 464 -13.42 3.65 12.33
C ARG A 464 -12.17 3.87 13.17
N GLU A 465 -11.40 4.92 12.92
CA GLU A 465 -10.09 5.14 13.53
C GLU A 465 -10.14 6.27 14.58
N ASP A 466 -9.19 6.25 15.54
CA ASP A 466 -8.98 7.39 16.45
C ASP A 466 -8.52 8.61 15.65
N TYR A 467 -9.28 9.67 15.73
CA TYR A 467 -9.02 10.90 14.97
C TYR A 467 -8.04 11.85 15.66
N THR A 468 -7.63 11.58 16.90
CA THR A 468 -6.86 12.51 17.75
C THR A 468 -5.55 12.95 17.09
N ASP A 469 -4.74 12.03 16.58
CA ASP A 469 -3.45 12.35 15.94
C ASP A 469 -3.61 13.23 14.69
N ASN A 470 -4.64 12.97 13.90
CA ASN A 470 -4.92 13.78 12.71
C ASN A 470 -5.34 15.19 13.08
N PHE A 471 -6.14 15.34 14.14
CA PHE A 471 -6.59 16.65 14.62
C PHE A 471 -5.42 17.48 15.18
N ILE A 472 -4.48 16.86 15.91
CA ILE A 472 -3.23 17.50 16.36
C ILE A 472 -2.46 18.06 15.15
N GLY A 473 -2.32 17.29 14.09
CA GLY A 473 -1.67 17.73 12.86
C GLY A 473 -2.31 18.98 12.26
N PHE A 474 -3.62 19.09 12.30
CA PHE A 474 -4.33 20.28 11.75
C PHE A 474 -4.19 21.53 12.62
N LEU A 475 -4.13 21.36 13.95
CA LEU A 475 -3.94 22.48 14.88
C LEU A 475 -2.62 23.24 14.63
N ASP A 476 -1.58 22.51 14.21
CA ASP A 476 -0.24 23.07 13.96
C ASP A 476 0.02 23.40 12.49
N THR A 477 -0.86 23.01 11.57
CA THR A 477 -0.67 23.29 10.13
C THR A 477 -0.82 24.78 9.85
N PRO A 478 0.22 25.49 9.36
CA PRO A 478 0.18 26.95 9.18
C PRO A 478 -0.96 27.44 8.28
N SER A 479 -1.33 26.66 7.27
CA SER A 479 -2.41 26.99 6.33
C SER A 479 -3.82 26.79 6.91
N ILE A 480 -3.95 26.06 8.02
CA ILE A 480 -5.21 25.80 8.72
C ILE A 480 -5.28 26.68 9.97
N GLY A 481 -4.31 26.57 10.86
CA GLY A 481 -4.04 27.43 12.02
C GLY A 481 -5.16 27.57 13.06
N GLY A 482 -5.00 26.96 14.22
CA GLY A 482 -5.88 27.11 15.35
C GLY A 482 -7.07 26.15 15.40
N PHE A 483 -7.80 26.17 16.53
CA PHE A 483 -8.83 25.16 16.84
C PHE A 483 -10.05 25.24 15.92
N LEU A 484 -10.66 26.42 15.76
CA LEU A 484 -11.87 26.57 14.94
C LEU A 484 -11.61 26.29 13.45
N PRO A 485 -10.52 26.79 12.83
CA PRO A 485 -10.15 26.41 11.46
C PRO A 485 -9.89 24.92 11.30
N ALA A 486 -9.21 24.25 12.25
CA ALA A 486 -8.99 22.81 12.22
C ALA A 486 -10.30 22.02 12.32
N LEU A 487 -11.22 22.47 13.17
CA LEU A 487 -12.54 21.86 13.26
C LEU A 487 -13.35 22.07 11.96
N LYS A 488 -13.30 23.25 11.36
CA LYS A 488 -13.92 23.51 10.05
C LYS A 488 -13.32 22.60 8.97
N PHE A 489 -11.98 22.48 8.91
CA PHE A 489 -11.29 21.59 7.99
C PHE A 489 -11.75 20.14 8.15
N THR A 490 -11.94 19.68 9.39
CA THR A 490 -12.43 18.34 9.70
C THR A 490 -13.80 18.07 9.07
N TYR A 491 -14.72 19.02 9.13
CA TYR A 491 -16.06 18.86 8.54
C TYR A 491 -16.12 19.12 7.03
N GLU A 492 -15.06 19.65 6.42
CA GLU A 492 -14.91 19.77 4.97
C GLU A 492 -14.39 18.49 4.30
N LEU A 493 -13.95 17.48 5.07
CA LEU A 493 -13.49 16.19 4.52
C LEU A 493 -14.63 15.49 3.76
N ILE A 494 -14.27 14.68 2.78
CA ILE A 494 -15.24 13.92 1.97
C ILE A 494 -16.14 13.01 2.84
N THR A 495 -15.59 12.46 3.92
CA THR A 495 -16.35 11.85 5.02
C THR A 495 -15.77 12.38 6.32
N PRO A 496 -16.48 13.24 7.03
CA PRO A 496 -16.05 13.71 8.35
C PRO A 496 -16.07 12.56 9.36
N PRO A 497 -15.20 12.58 10.39
CA PRO A 497 -15.30 11.66 11.51
C PRO A 497 -16.63 11.82 12.24
N THR A 498 -17.06 10.78 12.94
CA THR A 498 -18.28 10.83 13.73
C THR A 498 -18.20 11.91 14.82
N ARG A 499 -19.33 12.43 15.23
CA ARG A 499 -19.39 13.42 16.32
C ARG A 499 -18.76 12.88 17.61
N SER A 500 -18.92 11.58 17.89
CA SER A 500 -18.31 10.91 19.03
C SER A 500 -16.78 10.94 18.91
N ASN A 501 -16.21 10.59 17.76
CA ASN A 501 -14.77 10.62 17.53
C ASN A 501 -14.18 12.03 17.65
N VAL A 502 -14.87 13.05 17.11
CA VAL A 502 -14.43 14.45 17.26
C VAL A 502 -14.48 14.89 18.73
N LYS A 503 -15.56 14.57 19.44
CA LYS A 503 -15.69 14.90 20.87
C LYS A 503 -14.61 14.23 21.71
N ASN A 504 -14.32 12.97 21.41
CA ASN A 504 -13.25 12.21 22.04
C ASN A 504 -11.86 12.82 21.76
N ALA A 505 -11.58 13.18 20.50
CA ALA A 505 -10.34 13.86 20.13
C ALA A 505 -10.17 15.18 20.91
N VAL A 506 -11.22 16.01 21.00
CA VAL A 506 -11.19 17.27 21.77
C VAL A 506 -10.90 16.99 23.26
N LYS A 507 -11.58 15.99 23.86
CA LYS A 507 -11.33 15.59 25.25
C LYS A 507 -9.88 15.15 25.47
N ASN A 508 -9.30 14.42 24.53
CA ASN A 508 -7.90 14.02 24.58
C ASN A 508 -6.95 15.21 24.49
N LEU A 509 -7.24 16.15 23.59
CA LEU A 509 -6.45 17.36 23.47
C LEU A 509 -6.46 18.20 24.76
N GLU A 510 -7.61 18.33 25.41
CA GLU A 510 -7.74 19.02 26.70
C GLU A 510 -6.96 18.28 27.80
N SER A 511 -7.16 16.96 27.94
CA SER A 511 -6.50 16.14 28.99
C SER A 511 -4.99 16.12 28.88
N HIS A 512 -4.46 16.35 27.66
CA HIS A 512 -3.02 16.40 27.40
C HIS A 512 -2.47 17.83 27.35
N ASN A 513 -3.29 18.85 27.65
CA ASN A 513 -2.94 20.27 27.61
C ASN A 513 -2.46 20.73 26.21
N LEU A 514 -3.00 20.16 25.14
CA LEU A 514 -2.70 20.55 23.76
C LEU A 514 -3.60 21.71 23.30
N ILE A 515 -4.78 21.80 23.88
CA ILE A 515 -5.68 22.95 23.81
C ILE A 515 -6.07 23.39 25.21
N ILE A 516 -6.28 24.69 25.39
CA ILE A 516 -6.63 25.30 26.66
C ILE A 516 -7.90 26.11 26.44
N LYS A 517 -8.92 25.86 27.26
CA LYS A 517 -10.17 26.64 27.23
C LYS A 517 -9.99 27.95 27.99
N ARG A 518 -10.17 29.07 27.30
CA ARG A 518 -10.09 30.41 27.88
C ARG A 518 -11.23 31.29 27.33
N ASP A 519 -11.99 31.89 28.19
CA ASP A 519 -13.11 32.80 27.83
C ASP A 519 -14.09 32.16 26.81
N GLY A 520 -14.37 30.87 26.99
CA GLY A 520 -15.28 30.11 26.12
C GLY A 520 -14.64 29.59 24.81
N ASN A 521 -13.43 30.01 24.49
CA ASN A 521 -12.69 29.60 23.26
C ASN A 521 -11.57 28.64 23.56
N TYR A 522 -11.24 27.81 22.59
CA TYR A 522 -10.05 26.92 22.64
C TYR A 522 -8.84 27.59 22.00
N LEU A 523 -7.77 27.68 22.76
CA LEU A 523 -6.45 28.13 22.30
C LEU A 523 -5.53 26.93 22.14
N VAL A 524 -4.75 26.90 21.05
CA VAL A 524 -3.74 25.85 20.82
C VAL A 524 -2.52 26.15 21.67
N SER A 525 -2.09 25.18 22.48
CA SER A 525 -0.93 25.35 23.33
C SER A 525 0.39 25.16 22.56
N PRO A 526 1.51 25.77 23.02
CA PRO A 526 2.85 25.51 22.42
C PRO A 526 3.24 24.03 22.43
N MET A 527 2.73 23.25 23.38
CA MET A 527 2.96 21.81 23.47
C MET A 527 2.44 21.08 22.23
N CYS A 528 1.38 21.56 21.59
CA CYS A 528 0.85 20.96 20.35
C CYS A 528 1.90 20.94 19.22
N LYS A 529 2.67 22.03 19.05
CA LYS A 529 3.76 22.12 18.07
C LYS A 529 4.87 21.11 18.34
N ILE A 530 5.25 20.96 19.60
CA ILE A 530 6.29 20.01 20.03
C ILE A 530 5.82 18.58 19.75
N MET A 531 4.58 18.27 20.13
CA MET A 531 4.01 16.93 19.90
C MET A 531 3.84 16.60 18.43
N ASN A 532 3.47 17.58 17.59
CA ASN A 532 3.33 17.35 16.15
C ASN A 532 4.65 16.94 15.48
N ARG A 533 5.80 17.42 15.95
CA ARG A 533 7.13 16.98 15.48
C ARG A 533 7.43 15.51 15.79
N LEU A 534 6.79 14.97 16.82
CA LEU A 534 6.87 13.56 17.22
C LEU A 534 5.65 12.75 16.76
N SER A 535 4.80 13.30 15.89
CA SER A 535 3.51 12.72 15.46
C SER A 535 3.65 11.34 14.79
N LYS A 536 4.80 11.02 14.19
CA LYS A 536 5.11 9.69 13.64
C LYS A 536 4.88 8.57 14.66
N TYR A 537 5.07 8.86 15.95
CA TYR A 537 4.99 7.88 17.06
C TYR A 537 3.63 7.85 17.74
N GLY A 538 2.70 8.71 17.34
CA GLY A 538 1.41 8.92 17.98
C GLY A 538 1.48 9.78 19.22
N TYR A 539 0.41 10.50 19.56
CA TYR A 539 0.41 11.50 20.62
C TYR A 539 0.73 10.94 22.02
N LYS A 540 0.35 9.70 22.32
CA LYS A 540 0.65 9.04 23.61
C LYS A 540 2.15 8.85 23.81
N ASN A 541 2.83 8.31 22.80
CA ASN A 541 4.27 8.09 22.84
C ASN A 541 5.03 9.43 22.79
N ALA A 542 4.57 10.38 21.97
CA ALA A 542 5.13 11.74 21.94
C ALA A 542 5.08 12.40 23.33
N LYS A 543 3.95 12.28 24.02
CA LYS A 543 3.78 12.79 25.39
C LYS A 543 4.71 12.09 26.38
N MET A 544 4.86 10.76 26.29
CA MET A 544 5.78 9.99 27.11
C MET A 544 7.23 10.46 26.94
N ILE A 545 7.68 10.66 25.70
CA ILE A 545 9.03 11.16 25.40
C ILE A 545 9.25 12.55 25.97
N ILE A 546 8.30 13.46 25.81
CA ILE A 546 8.39 14.82 26.37
C ILE A 546 8.44 14.77 27.90
N ALA A 547 7.54 14.01 28.53
CA ALA A 547 7.50 13.87 29.96
C ALA A 547 8.79 13.26 30.55
N SER A 548 9.44 12.35 29.81
CA SER A 548 10.66 11.69 30.24
C SER A 548 11.83 12.65 30.48
N TYR A 549 11.85 13.80 29.81
CA TYR A 549 12.83 14.86 30.08
C TYR A 549 12.73 15.33 31.53
N TYR A 550 11.52 15.63 32.01
CA TYR A 550 11.29 16.10 33.38
C TYR A 550 11.51 15.01 34.44
N TRP A 551 11.38 13.74 34.05
CA TRP A 551 11.63 12.60 34.94
C TRP A 551 13.07 12.07 34.84
N GLY A 552 13.95 12.69 34.05
CA GLY A 552 15.36 12.31 33.92
C GLY A 552 15.60 10.95 33.25
N CYS A 553 14.62 10.43 32.46
CA CYS A 553 14.73 9.14 31.79
C CYS A 553 14.45 9.17 30.27
N PRO A 554 14.94 10.17 29.50
CA PRO A 554 14.62 10.30 28.08
C PRO A 554 15.12 9.11 27.26
N ASN A 555 16.32 8.61 27.51
CA ASN A 555 16.89 7.49 26.76
C ASN A 555 16.02 6.22 26.87
N GLN A 556 15.55 5.91 28.09
CA GLN A 556 14.69 4.75 28.32
C GLN A 556 13.39 4.85 27.56
N CYS A 557 12.76 6.03 27.56
CA CYS A 557 11.51 6.25 26.85
C CYS A 557 11.69 6.28 25.33
N ILE A 558 12.81 6.81 24.81
CA ILE A 558 13.17 6.75 23.40
C ILE A 558 13.32 5.29 22.95
N TYR A 559 14.07 4.49 23.71
CA TYR A 559 14.25 3.06 23.38
C TYR A 559 12.95 2.30 23.44
N LEU A 560 12.14 2.53 24.47
CA LEU A 560 10.83 1.90 24.60
C LEU A 560 9.90 2.27 23.43
N THR A 561 9.87 3.54 23.04
CA THR A 561 9.08 4.00 21.90
C THR A 561 9.54 3.37 20.59
N ALA A 562 10.86 3.26 20.37
CA ALA A 562 11.40 2.59 19.18
C ALA A 562 11.00 1.11 19.14
N ILE A 563 11.08 0.40 20.27
CA ILE A 563 10.66 -0.99 20.38
C ILE A 563 9.17 -1.14 20.05
N ILE A 564 8.31 -0.32 20.65
CA ILE A 564 6.86 -0.31 20.39
C ILE A 564 6.57 -0.01 18.91
N THR A 565 7.30 0.92 18.32
CA THR A 565 7.13 1.32 16.92
C THR A 565 7.50 0.21 15.94
N VAL A 566 8.56 -0.53 16.23
CA VAL A 566 9.05 -1.63 15.38
C VAL A 566 8.30 -2.94 15.63
N CYS A 567 7.95 -3.21 16.89
CA CYS A 567 7.26 -4.43 17.30
C CYS A 567 5.77 -4.15 17.62
N LYS A 568 5.05 -3.63 16.62
CA LYS A 568 3.64 -3.17 16.77
C LYS A 568 2.68 -4.24 17.25
N ARG A 569 2.95 -5.51 16.96
CA ARG A 569 2.15 -6.65 17.40
C ARG A 569 2.64 -7.24 18.74
N GLY A 570 3.56 -6.55 19.41
CA GLY A 570 4.08 -6.91 20.71
C GLY A 570 5.27 -7.86 20.65
N PHE A 571 5.42 -8.58 21.74
CA PHE A 571 6.55 -9.44 22.06
C PHE A 571 6.91 -10.47 20.96
N GLU A 572 5.91 -11.06 20.33
CA GLU A 572 6.10 -12.10 19.31
C GLU A 572 6.89 -11.64 18.08
N GLU A 573 6.87 -10.34 17.76
CA GLU A 573 7.61 -9.82 16.61
C GLU A 573 9.13 -9.71 16.85
N MET A 574 9.54 -9.66 18.10
CA MET A 574 10.95 -9.53 18.47
C MET A 574 11.68 -10.88 18.45
N PHE A 575 10.96 -12.00 18.49
CA PHE A 575 11.53 -13.33 18.67
C PHE A 575 11.21 -14.30 17.56
N LEU A 576 12.12 -15.27 17.37
CA LEU A 576 11.87 -16.51 16.66
C LEU A 576 11.27 -17.53 17.64
N ILE A 577 9.96 -17.43 17.83
CA ILE A 577 9.24 -18.27 18.81
C ILE A 577 8.99 -19.66 18.21
N PRO A 578 9.45 -20.75 18.84
CA PRO A 578 9.09 -22.10 18.43
C PRO A 578 7.59 -22.34 18.53
N ASP A 579 6.99 -22.96 17.53
CA ASP A 579 5.56 -23.27 17.56
C ASP A 579 5.24 -24.24 18.71
N LYS A 580 4.44 -23.77 19.65
CA LYS A 580 4.03 -24.54 20.85
C LYS A 580 3.36 -25.86 20.50
N ARG A 581 2.68 -25.94 19.36
CA ARG A 581 1.94 -27.14 18.94
C ARG A 581 2.84 -28.26 18.46
N PHE A 582 3.94 -27.89 17.76
CA PHE A 582 4.85 -28.86 17.13
C PHE A 582 6.16 -29.03 17.90
N ALA A 583 6.53 -28.08 18.71
CA ALA A 583 7.82 -28.02 19.40
C ALA A 583 7.71 -27.62 20.88
N ARG A 584 6.78 -28.24 21.63
CA ARG A 584 6.50 -27.90 23.04
C ARG A 584 7.77 -27.79 23.89
N ASN A 585 8.68 -28.73 23.77
CA ASN A 585 9.94 -28.71 24.54
C ASN A 585 10.85 -27.55 24.15
N GLN A 586 10.90 -27.18 22.87
CA GLN A 586 11.67 -26.02 22.40
C GLN A 586 11.03 -24.72 22.88
N TYR A 587 9.69 -24.65 22.85
CA TYR A 587 8.94 -23.52 23.39
C TYR A 587 9.18 -23.33 24.89
N LEU A 588 9.16 -24.39 25.68
CA LEU A 588 9.47 -24.33 27.10
C LEU A 588 10.91 -23.89 27.36
N LYS A 589 11.88 -24.41 26.59
CA LYS A 589 13.27 -23.95 26.63
C LYS A 589 13.38 -22.46 26.29
N PHE A 590 12.66 -21.99 25.31
CA PHE A 590 12.59 -20.57 24.96
C PHE A 590 12.04 -19.73 26.10
N ILE A 591 10.89 -20.10 26.70
CA ILE A 591 10.32 -19.39 27.85
C ILE A 591 11.30 -19.35 29.04
N ASN A 592 11.96 -20.46 29.32
CA ASN A 592 12.97 -20.48 30.40
C ASN A 592 14.17 -19.57 30.13
N LYS A 593 14.60 -19.43 28.86
CA LYS A 593 15.68 -18.49 28.51
C LYS A 593 15.31 -17.03 28.77
N ILE A 594 14.07 -16.63 28.45
CA ILE A 594 13.64 -15.24 28.58
C ILE A 594 13.13 -14.88 29.98
N LYS A 595 12.80 -15.90 30.82
CA LYS A 595 12.22 -15.70 32.13
C LYS A 595 12.99 -14.72 33.02
N LYS A 596 14.33 -14.75 32.97
CA LYS A 596 15.19 -13.84 33.75
C LYS A 596 15.13 -12.38 33.33
N TYR A 597 14.59 -12.08 32.14
CA TYR A 597 14.43 -10.72 31.63
C TYR A 597 12.99 -10.20 31.79
N MET A 598 12.07 -11.08 32.18
CA MET A 598 10.67 -10.71 32.35
C MET A 598 10.53 -9.63 33.44
N HIS A 599 9.75 -8.60 33.09
CA HIS A 599 9.45 -7.51 34.03
C HIS A 599 8.01 -7.63 34.50
N GLN A 600 7.81 -7.43 35.80
CA GLN A 600 6.48 -7.55 36.45
C GLN A 600 5.45 -6.56 35.89
N SER A 601 5.89 -5.41 35.39
CA SER A 601 5.02 -4.39 34.80
C SER A 601 4.63 -4.67 33.34
N GLY A 602 5.03 -5.81 32.77
CA GLY A 602 4.52 -6.29 31.50
C GLY A 602 5.52 -6.42 30.37
N GLU A 603 4.96 -6.63 29.22
CA GLU A 603 5.65 -7.05 28.00
C GLU A 603 6.63 -6.01 27.46
N HIS A 604 6.23 -4.74 27.44
CA HIS A 604 7.05 -3.66 26.88
C HIS A 604 8.38 -3.50 27.64
N LEU A 605 8.35 -3.55 28.98
CA LEU A 605 9.58 -3.48 29.78
C LEU A 605 10.39 -4.76 29.71
N THR A 606 9.74 -5.90 29.48
CA THR A 606 10.44 -7.16 29.19
C THR A 606 11.22 -7.05 27.88
N MET A 607 10.60 -6.55 26.80
CA MET A 607 11.28 -6.31 25.52
C MET A 607 12.43 -5.30 25.65
N PHE A 608 12.23 -4.24 26.44
CA PHE A 608 13.26 -3.26 26.73
C PHE A 608 14.47 -3.90 27.46
N ASN A 609 14.25 -4.72 28.50
CA ASN A 609 15.31 -5.43 29.19
C ASN A 609 16.11 -6.34 28.25
N ILE A 610 15.41 -7.07 27.37
CA ILE A 610 16.03 -7.99 26.42
C ILE A 610 16.82 -7.20 25.35
N TYR A 611 16.25 -6.11 24.81
CA TYR A 611 16.94 -5.24 23.86
C TYR A 611 18.24 -4.68 24.47
N ASN A 612 18.21 -4.24 25.73
CA ASN A 612 19.40 -3.73 26.43
C ASN A 612 20.52 -4.77 26.54
N GLN A 613 20.22 -6.08 26.63
CA GLN A 613 21.25 -7.10 26.59
C GLN A 613 22.03 -7.09 25.27
N THR A 614 21.36 -6.77 24.17
CA THR A 614 22.02 -6.69 22.85
C THR A 614 22.93 -5.46 22.71
N ARG A 615 22.89 -4.54 23.67
CA ARG A 615 23.69 -3.29 23.69
C ARG A 615 24.78 -3.25 24.75
N GLN A 616 24.82 -4.20 25.69
CA GLN A 616 25.84 -4.20 26.77
C GLN A 616 27.22 -4.32 26.16
N LYS A 617 28.01 -3.25 26.28
CA LYS A 617 29.40 -3.17 25.81
C LYS A 617 30.34 -4.11 26.55
N ASP A 618 30.02 -4.46 27.79
CA ASP A 618 30.86 -5.27 28.68
C ASP A 618 31.03 -6.73 28.22
N PHE A 619 30.20 -7.19 27.31
CA PHE A 619 30.38 -8.47 26.64
C PHE A 619 31.38 -8.40 25.47
N PHE A 620 31.82 -7.21 25.10
CA PHE A 620 32.66 -6.97 23.93
C PHE A 620 34.07 -6.58 24.39
N GLN A 621 34.93 -7.53 24.56
CA GLN A 621 36.38 -7.30 24.59
C GLN A 621 36.89 -6.98 23.18
N VAL A 622 36.35 -5.93 22.56
CA VAL A 622 36.75 -5.49 21.23
C VAL A 622 37.36 -4.11 21.36
N ASP A 623 38.60 -3.97 20.90
CA ASP A 623 39.31 -2.71 20.86
C ASP A 623 38.56 -1.72 19.92
N ASN A 624 38.13 -0.57 20.44
CA ASN A 624 37.44 0.47 19.69
C ASN A 624 38.30 1.08 18.56
N ASN A 625 39.59 0.88 18.58
CA ASN A 625 40.54 1.39 17.57
C ASN A 625 40.77 0.37 16.43
N ASP A 626 40.15 -0.82 16.46
CA ASP A 626 40.25 -1.82 15.41
C ASP A 626 39.45 -1.36 14.19
N PRO A 627 40.05 -1.22 12.98
CA PRO A 627 39.33 -0.88 11.75
C PRO A 627 38.21 -1.84 11.40
N LEU A 628 38.26 -3.09 11.90
CA LEU A 628 37.24 -4.12 11.72
C LEU A 628 36.22 -4.14 12.88
N TYR A 629 36.30 -3.20 13.81
CA TYR A 629 35.45 -3.13 15.01
C TYR A 629 33.96 -3.28 14.70
N ILE A 630 33.45 -2.49 13.72
CA ILE A 630 32.03 -2.52 13.34
C ILE A 630 31.62 -3.91 12.84
N ASN A 631 32.45 -4.56 12.04
CA ASN A 631 32.15 -5.89 11.50
C ASN A 631 32.17 -6.97 12.58
N LYS A 632 33.13 -6.91 13.50
CA LYS A 632 33.24 -7.83 14.65
C LYS A 632 32.04 -7.66 15.59
N LEU A 633 31.66 -6.41 15.88
CA LEU A 633 30.51 -6.07 16.71
C LEU A 633 29.19 -6.58 16.09
N SER A 634 28.99 -6.37 14.81
CA SER A 634 27.81 -6.85 14.07
C SER A 634 27.73 -8.38 14.08
N LYS A 635 28.83 -9.07 13.82
CA LYS A 635 28.91 -10.53 13.85
C LYS A 635 28.57 -11.11 15.23
N TYR A 636 29.16 -10.53 16.27
CA TYR A 636 28.91 -10.98 17.65
C TYR A 636 27.44 -10.72 18.05
N ARG A 637 26.92 -9.54 17.74
CA ARG A 637 25.51 -9.18 18.03
C ARG A 637 24.54 -10.13 17.32
N LYS A 638 24.86 -10.53 16.09
CA LYS A 638 24.09 -11.54 15.36
C LYS A 638 24.10 -12.89 16.07
N GLN A 639 25.26 -13.34 16.53
CA GLN A 639 25.38 -14.59 17.31
C GLN A 639 24.60 -14.52 18.63
N LEU A 640 24.61 -13.36 19.31
CA LEU A 640 23.83 -13.17 20.54
C LEU A 640 22.32 -13.21 20.24
N CYS A 641 21.87 -12.57 19.16
CA CYS A 641 20.48 -12.65 18.74
C CYS A 641 20.06 -14.08 18.44
N GLU A 642 20.88 -14.86 17.75
CA GLU A 642 20.65 -16.29 17.50
C GLU A 642 20.54 -17.07 18.80
N ALA A 643 21.48 -16.85 19.76
CA ALA A 643 21.47 -17.51 21.05
C ALA A 643 20.24 -17.18 21.89
N MET A 644 19.68 -15.98 21.73
CA MET A 644 18.48 -15.51 22.43
C MET A 644 17.19 -15.74 21.66
N ASN A 645 17.24 -16.34 20.47
CA ASN A 645 16.11 -16.48 19.56
C ASN A 645 15.48 -15.13 19.12
N LEU A 646 16.30 -14.08 19.01
CA LEU A 646 15.86 -12.77 18.53
C LEU A 646 15.89 -12.68 16.98
N VAL A 647 14.95 -11.94 16.44
CA VAL A 647 14.96 -11.58 15.01
C VAL A 647 15.96 -10.45 14.80
N TYR A 648 17.16 -10.76 14.32
CA TYR A 648 18.25 -9.79 14.18
C TYR A 648 17.86 -8.53 13.38
N SER A 649 17.12 -8.70 12.27
CA SER A 649 16.65 -7.56 11.49
C SER A 649 15.72 -6.62 12.26
N LYS A 650 14.93 -7.14 13.19
CA LYS A 650 14.11 -6.29 14.09
C LYS A 650 14.97 -5.48 15.04
N ILE A 651 16.05 -6.06 15.56
CA ILE A 651 17.01 -5.36 16.40
C ILE A 651 17.68 -4.20 15.63
N GLU A 652 18.07 -4.43 14.38
CA GLU A 652 18.62 -3.36 13.51
C GLU A 652 17.60 -2.26 13.22
N MET A 653 16.34 -2.63 12.98
CA MET A 653 15.26 -1.66 12.80
C MET A 653 15.03 -0.83 14.06
N ILE A 654 15.09 -1.43 15.26
CA ILE A 654 14.98 -0.70 16.53
C ILE A 654 16.13 0.29 16.67
N ASP A 655 17.37 -0.10 16.32
CA ASP A 655 18.51 0.83 16.36
C ASP A 655 18.36 2.02 15.41
N ALA A 656 17.84 1.75 14.20
CA ALA A 656 17.59 2.82 13.24
C ALA A 656 16.51 3.79 13.77
N GLU A 657 15.45 3.26 14.34
CA GLU A 657 14.36 4.05 14.92
C GLU A 657 14.81 4.86 16.15
N ILE A 658 15.70 4.31 16.99
CA ILE A 658 16.29 5.05 18.10
C ILE A 658 17.06 6.26 17.60
N ARG A 659 17.93 6.10 16.60
CA ARG A 659 18.69 7.22 16.02
C ARG A 659 17.81 8.31 15.46
N GLU A 660 16.69 7.93 14.85
CA GLU A 660 15.71 8.89 14.32
C GLU A 660 15.00 9.63 15.46
N LEU A 661 14.58 8.91 16.49
CA LEU A 661 13.96 9.48 17.69
C LEU A 661 14.89 10.40 18.47
N GLU A 662 16.16 10.03 18.62
CA GLU A 662 17.17 10.87 19.28
C GLU A 662 17.34 12.20 18.54
N ARG A 663 17.40 12.17 17.21
CA ARG A 663 17.44 13.41 16.39
C ARG A 663 16.19 14.26 16.57
N ALA A 664 15.01 13.65 16.45
CA ALA A 664 13.74 14.36 16.65
C ALA A 664 13.62 14.94 18.07
N PHE A 665 14.09 14.22 19.07
CA PHE A 665 14.09 14.70 20.47
C PHE A 665 15.03 15.88 20.66
N ILE A 666 16.25 15.82 20.10
CA ILE A 666 17.23 16.94 20.16
C ILE A 666 16.64 18.20 19.51
N GLU A 667 15.91 18.08 18.41
CA GLU A 667 15.26 19.21 17.73
C GLU A 667 14.16 19.87 18.60
N VAL A 668 13.45 19.11 19.41
CA VAL A 668 12.38 19.65 20.27
C VAL A 668 12.90 20.05 21.67
N LEU A 669 14.06 19.55 22.07
CA LEU A 669 14.63 19.77 23.42
C LEU A 669 14.73 21.25 23.83
N PRO A 670 15.18 22.23 22.98
CA PRO A 670 15.23 23.63 23.36
C PRO A 670 13.85 24.23 23.69
N GLN A 671 12.78 23.64 23.18
CA GLN A 671 11.41 24.08 23.43
C GLN A 671 10.80 23.42 24.68
N ILE A 672 11.26 22.22 25.03
CA ILE A 672 10.84 21.51 26.26
C ILE A 672 11.56 22.08 27.48
N ALA A 673 12.82 22.47 27.32
CA ALA A 673 13.65 22.99 28.42
C ALA A 673 13.31 24.44 28.82
N LYS A 674 12.59 25.18 28.00
CA LYS A 674 12.03 26.51 28.29
C LYS A 674 10.74 26.41 29.08
#